data_81360318c1b88f3bce677ef594dcfab2
#
_entry.id   81360318c1b88f3bce677ef594dcfab2
#
_cell.length_a   1.000
_cell.length_b   1.000
_cell.length_c   1.000
_cell.angle_alpha   90.00
_cell.angle_beta   90.00
_cell.angle_gamma   90.00
#
_symmetry.space_group_name_H-M   'P 1'
#
loop_
_entity.id
_entity.type
_entity.pdbx_description
1 polymer ?
#
loop_
_entity_poly.entity_id
_entity_poly.type
_entity_poly.pdbx_seq_one_letter_code
_entity_poly.pdbx_strand_id
1 'polypeptide(L)'
;MDFVELEATEGLRWSWNAWPTTKSDAASLVVPLSIMCTPLMQSSELPILPYEPLHCTRCNSVLNPYARVDYQTRIWSCPFCYHRNTFPISYSGIGESNLPAELFPTYSAVEYKIDKKEAKIGTSSQLSYRLAHGLPSSNGSLSSMASLGSPRFGAGGGGGSGGGGGEFRKVGPAFVFVVDASTAEEELKAIKTELLLVVDQLPENALVGLVAFDSMVRVSDLGFSDCSRAVVFHGGRELSSEQTQRFLGLPIRKQQQLGVNTPIIQKQGFLLPVSECEFNITTAIEEICSLDVCKPGHRPQRCTGTAIAVALGLLEGCCVNTGSRIMVFTSGPATLGPGVVVDSDLGSMIRTHRDLISGHAPYYKSSLSFYSTLSQRLSDASVVLDLFACSLDQVGAAELKSSVEKSGGFLLLSELFDSHEFRKCLRHIFIRDEDGNPKMYFDGTIEIVTTKDVKVCGALGPCVSLGRKNDLVSDHQIGEGGTYLWKLGTLTNRTCIAFFFEVGNEQKAQPGSAFLIQFIIRFRRGNLGIYERVTTAARRWVGSKSAEISAGFDQEAAAAVMARLAIHRAEKFHARDVIRWLDDNLISFASQFGDYIEEDPSSFRLSSNFSLYPQFMYYLRRSQFIDVFNSSPDETAFFRLMLNREGVVTSLIMIQPTLFQYSFDGPPVPVLLDVRSISPDIILLFDSYFHVVIHYGSNIAQWKKLGYQNDPSHENLRKLLEAPEIDAEQLVEDRVPVPKVIKCDQHSSQARFLLAKLNPSVTQDSMYKEGSDVILTDDFSLQVFIDHLQALAVKG
;
A
#
# COMPACT_ATOMS: atom_id res chain seq x y z
N MET A 1 9.02 -15.69 -22.74
CA MET A 1 9.60 -14.68 -21.84
C MET A 1 9.07 -15.01 -20.46
N ASP A 2 9.94 -15.19 -19.49
CA ASP A 2 9.52 -15.43 -18.11
C ASP A 2 9.32 -14.08 -17.42
N PHE A 3 8.05 -13.70 -17.23
CA PHE A 3 7.69 -12.42 -16.63
C PHE A 3 7.93 -12.38 -15.13
N VAL A 4 7.93 -13.54 -14.46
CA VAL A 4 8.20 -13.67 -13.02
C VAL A 4 9.70 -13.45 -12.76
N GLU A 5 10.57 -14.01 -13.58
CA GLU A 5 12.01 -13.80 -13.49
C GLU A 5 12.37 -12.32 -13.75
N LEU A 6 11.72 -11.68 -14.73
CA LEU A 6 11.88 -10.24 -14.97
C LEU A 6 11.41 -9.39 -13.79
N GLU A 7 10.29 -9.74 -13.17
CA GLU A 7 9.80 -9.05 -11.97
C GLU A 7 10.81 -9.18 -10.81
N ALA A 8 11.38 -10.38 -10.61
CA ALA A 8 12.35 -10.62 -9.55
C ALA A 8 13.62 -9.77 -9.69
N THR A 9 14.01 -9.44 -10.93
CA THR A 9 15.22 -8.63 -11.21
C THR A 9 14.95 -7.14 -11.26
N GLU A 10 13.82 -6.70 -11.85
CA GLU A 10 13.49 -5.30 -12.08
C GLU A 10 12.59 -4.70 -10.98
N GLY A 11 11.84 -5.54 -10.25
CA GLY A 11 10.73 -5.09 -9.41
C GLY A 11 9.55 -4.54 -10.20
N LEU A 12 9.49 -4.84 -11.51
CA LEU A 12 8.53 -4.32 -12.46
C LEU A 12 7.84 -5.44 -13.22
N ARG A 13 6.52 -5.40 -13.29
CA ARG A 13 5.73 -6.33 -14.08
C ARG A 13 4.80 -5.58 -15.01
N TRP A 14 4.91 -5.84 -16.29
CA TRP A 14 4.28 -5.08 -17.35
C TRP A 14 3.05 -5.79 -17.89
N SER A 15 1.93 -5.09 -18.10
CA SER A 15 0.78 -5.67 -18.81
C SER A 15 1.11 -6.04 -20.25
N TRP A 16 1.94 -5.22 -20.91
CA TRP A 16 2.45 -5.42 -22.25
C TRP A 16 3.96 -5.19 -22.28
N ASN A 17 4.74 -6.17 -22.66
CA ASN A 17 6.21 -6.07 -22.73
C ASN A 17 6.74 -5.61 -24.11
N ALA A 18 5.85 -5.42 -25.07
CA ALA A 18 6.11 -4.81 -26.37
C ALA A 18 4.99 -3.82 -26.67
N TRP A 19 5.34 -2.61 -27.11
CA TRP A 19 4.36 -1.54 -27.27
C TRP A 19 4.23 -1.12 -28.73
N PRO A 20 2.99 -0.85 -29.23
CA PRO A 20 2.78 -0.36 -30.58
C PRO A 20 3.31 1.07 -30.75
N THR A 21 3.73 1.37 -31.98
CA THR A 21 4.38 2.65 -32.31
C THR A 21 3.46 3.86 -32.41
N THR A 22 2.13 3.65 -32.37
CA THR A 22 1.14 4.74 -32.51
C THR A 22 0.16 4.76 -31.34
N LYS A 23 -0.36 5.94 -31.04
CA LYS A 23 -1.37 6.11 -29.98
C LYS A 23 -2.67 5.36 -30.30
N SER A 24 -3.11 5.35 -31.58
CA SER A 24 -4.32 4.63 -32.00
C SER A 24 -4.18 3.12 -31.79
N ASP A 25 -3.03 2.55 -32.15
CA ASP A 25 -2.78 1.13 -31.98
C ASP A 25 -2.65 0.76 -30.49
N ALA A 26 -2.06 1.66 -29.69
CA ALA A 26 -2.00 1.46 -28.24
C ALA A 26 -3.38 1.52 -27.59
N ALA A 27 -4.26 2.41 -28.04
CA ALA A 27 -5.63 2.50 -27.53
C ALA A 27 -6.47 1.27 -27.89
N SER A 28 -6.16 0.62 -29.01
CA SER A 28 -6.84 -0.60 -29.46
C SER A 28 -6.50 -1.83 -28.61
N LEU A 29 -5.43 -1.81 -27.80
CA LEU A 29 -5.04 -2.97 -26.96
C LEU A 29 -6.07 -3.32 -25.88
N VAL A 30 -7.05 -2.48 -25.61
CA VAL A 30 -8.12 -2.61 -24.61
C VAL A 30 -7.57 -2.60 -23.17
N VAL A 31 -6.65 -3.50 -22.85
CA VAL A 31 -5.91 -3.46 -21.57
C VAL A 31 -4.88 -2.35 -21.63
N PRO A 32 -4.89 -1.39 -20.68
CA PRO A 32 -4.00 -0.25 -20.74
C PRO A 32 -2.51 -0.64 -20.62
N LEU A 33 -1.66 0.17 -21.26
CA LEU A 33 -0.22 0.11 -21.06
C LEU A 33 0.08 0.46 -19.59
N SER A 34 0.57 -0.48 -18.84
CA SER A 34 0.73 -0.32 -17.39
C SER A 34 1.89 -1.15 -16.83
N ILE A 35 2.39 -0.70 -15.69
CA ILE A 35 3.48 -1.35 -14.97
C ILE A 35 3.08 -1.47 -13.50
N MET A 36 3.07 -2.68 -12.99
CA MET A 36 3.02 -2.96 -11.56
C MET A 36 4.44 -2.84 -11.01
N CYS A 37 4.69 -1.81 -10.23
CA CYS A 37 6.00 -1.50 -9.65
C CYS A 37 6.02 -1.83 -8.16
N THR A 38 6.93 -2.71 -7.75
CA THR A 38 7.24 -3.01 -6.35
C THR A 38 8.57 -2.35 -5.99
N PRO A 39 8.56 -1.10 -5.49
CA PRO A 39 9.74 -0.24 -5.40
C PRO A 39 10.89 -0.82 -4.57
N LEU A 40 10.54 -1.57 -3.51
CA LEU A 40 11.51 -2.17 -2.58
C LEU A 40 11.54 -3.70 -2.65
N MET A 41 11.23 -4.28 -3.83
CA MET A 41 11.39 -5.72 -4.03
C MET A 41 12.80 -6.15 -3.63
N GLN A 42 12.90 -7.23 -2.88
CA GLN A 42 14.19 -7.80 -2.46
C GLN A 42 14.86 -8.49 -3.64
N SER A 43 16.10 -8.12 -3.90
CA SER A 43 16.97 -8.81 -4.84
C SER A 43 18.30 -9.09 -4.15
N SER A 44 18.81 -10.31 -4.25
CA SER A 44 20.12 -10.71 -3.73
C SER A 44 21.29 -10.03 -4.45
N GLU A 45 21.06 -9.54 -5.65
CA GLU A 45 22.09 -8.99 -6.55
C GLU A 45 22.08 -7.44 -6.62
N LEU A 46 21.26 -6.77 -5.78
CA LEU A 46 21.14 -5.31 -5.81
C LEU A 46 22.41 -4.65 -5.25
N PRO A 47 23.21 -3.94 -6.07
CA PRO A 47 24.38 -3.23 -5.57
C PRO A 47 23.99 -1.98 -4.78
N ILE A 48 24.58 -1.80 -3.60
CA ILE A 48 24.41 -0.61 -2.77
C ILE A 48 25.68 0.25 -2.89
N LEU A 49 25.53 1.45 -3.45
CA LEU A 49 26.62 2.34 -3.76
C LEU A 49 26.76 3.42 -2.67
N PRO A 50 27.97 3.63 -2.09
CA PRO A 50 28.17 4.57 -0.99
C PRO A 50 28.47 6.00 -1.47
N TYR A 51 27.85 6.43 -2.55
CA TYR A 51 28.01 7.78 -3.13
C TYR A 51 26.70 8.26 -3.76
N GLU A 52 26.66 9.55 -4.11
CA GLU A 52 25.47 10.16 -4.71
C GLU A 52 25.30 9.76 -6.19
N PRO A 53 24.07 9.52 -6.66
CA PRO A 53 23.79 9.20 -8.06
C PRO A 53 24.16 10.35 -8.99
N LEU A 54 24.61 10.01 -10.19
CA LEU A 54 24.96 10.98 -11.20
C LEU A 54 23.75 11.28 -12.09
N HIS A 55 23.18 12.47 -11.95
CA HIS A 55 22.01 12.92 -12.68
C HIS A 55 22.35 13.65 -13.98
N CYS A 56 21.51 13.46 -14.99
CA CYS A 56 21.50 14.29 -16.19
C CYS A 56 21.07 15.71 -15.84
N THR A 57 21.88 16.70 -16.24
CA THR A 57 21.64 18.11 -15.95
C THR A 57 20.40 18.68 -16.66
N ARG A 58 19.84 17.98 -17.66
CA ARG A 58 18.66 18.43 -18.42
C ARG A 58 17.35 17.76 -17.97
N CYS A 59 17.31 16.44 -17.85
CA CYS A 59 16.07 15.68 -17.61
C CYS A 59 16.03 14.98 -16.25
N ASN A 60 17.07 15.13 -15.44
CA ASN A 60 17.19 14.52 -14.10
C ASN A 60 17.28 12.98 -14.08
N SER A 61 17.32 12.29 -15.22
CA SER A 61 17.55 10.84 -15.21
C SER A 61 18.91 10.51 -14.63
N VAL A 62 18.99 9.38 -13.98
CA VAL A 62 20.25 8.88 -13.39
C VAL A 62 21.03 8.09 -14.43
N LEU A 63 22.37 8.13 -14.34
CA LEU A 63 23.27 7.33 -15.16
C LEU A 63 22.87 5.85 -15.09
N ASN A 64 22.88 5.18 -16.24
CA ASN A 64 22.39 3.80 -16.37
C ASN A 64 23.09 3.09 -17.54
N PRO A 65 22.94 1.76 -17.68
CA PRO A 65 23.67 0.98 -18.68
C PRO A 65 23.38 1.33 -20.14
N TYR A 66 22.30 2.07 -20.42
CA TYR A 66 21.94 2.51 -21.77
C TYR A 66 22.60 3.84 -22.17
N ALA A 67 23.35 4.46 -21.26
CA ALA A 67 24.08 5.69 -21.55
C ALA A 67 25.28 5.41 -22.48
N ARG A 68 25.47 6.29 -23.47
CA ARG A 68 26.67 6.23 -24.33
C ARG A 68 27.80 7.00 -23.68
N VAL A 69 28.90 6.33 -23.39
CA VAL A 69 30.05 6.91 -22.70
C VAL A 69 31.23 7.05 -23.63
N ASP A 70 31.81 8.25 -23.69
CA ASP A 70 33.11 8.51 -24.27
C ASP A 70 34.13 8.63 -23.12
N TYR A 71 34.93 7.61 -22.94
CA TYR A 71 35.93 7.52 -21.88
C TYR A 71 37.12 8.47 -22.07
N GLN A 72 37.43 8.85 -23.34
CA GLN A 72 38.53 9.77 -23.63
C GLN A 72 38.19 11.21 -23.25
N THR A 73 37.00 11.68 -23.66
CA THR A 73 36.54 13.03 -23.35
C THR A 73 35.83 13.12 -22.01
N ARG A 74 35.58 12.00 -21.33
CA ARG A 74 34.85 11.90 -20.07
C ARG A 74 33.46 12.50 -20.15
N ILE A 75 32.74 12.20 -21.23
CA ILE A 75 31.38 12.64 -21.49
C ILE A 75 30.48 11.43 -21.58
N TRP A 76 29.31 11.51 -20.98
CA TRP A 76 28.23 10.56 -21.19
C TRP A 76 26.99 11.25 -21.78
N SER A 77 26.36 10.58 -22.73
CA SER A 77 25.13 11.04 -23.36
C SER A 77 23.94 10.34 -22.72
N CYS A 78 23.01 11.12 -22.18
CA CYS A 78 21.79 10.64 -21.56
C CYS A 78 20.92 9.91 -22.58
N PRO A 79 20.44 8.67 -22.32
CA PRO A 79 19.63 7.93 -23.29
C PRO A 79 18.18 8.44 -23.37
N PHE A 80 17.72 9.25 -22.40
CA PHE A 80 16.37 9.82 -22.39
C PHE A 80 16.24 11.12 -23.18
N CYS A 81 17.19 12.06 -23.05
CA CYS A 81 17.11 13.39 -23.66
C CYS A 81 18.30 13.73 -24.59
N TYR A 82 19.24 12.79 -24.77
CA TYR A 82 20.46 12.92 -25.59
C TYR A 82 21.40 14.07 -25.20
N HIS A 83 21.18 14.65 -23.99
CA HIS A 83 22.07 15.67 -23.47
C HIS A 83 23.43 15.08 -23.09
N ARG A 84 24.50 15.85 -23.40
CA ARG A 84 25.89 15.46 -23.06
C ARG A 84 26.21 16.00 -21.69
N ASN A 85 26.63 15.12 -20.79
CA ASN A 85 27.02 15.42 -19.42
C ASN A 85 28.48 15.05 -19.22
N THR A 86 29.20 15.82 -18.40
CA THR A 86 30.57 15.53 -18.03
C THR A 86 30.62 14.70 -16.76
N PHE A 87 31.54 13.72 -16.70
CA PHE A 87 31.80 12.98 -15.46
C PHE A 87 32.54 13.87 -14.45
N PRO A 88 32.16 13.85 -13.18
CA PRO A 88 32.90 14.53 -12.12
C PRO A 88 34.26 13.86 -11.88
N ILE A 89 35.17 14.55 -11.18
CA ILE A 89 36.53 14.07 -10.87
C ILE A 89 36.50 12.71 -10.13
N SER A 90 35.49 12.43 -9.32
CA SER A 90 35.30 11.14 -8.65
C SER A 90 35.26 9.93 -9.60
N TYR A 91 34.91 10.15 -10.87
CA TYR A 91 34.89 9.13 -11.93
C TYR A 91 36.16 9.12 -12.79
N SER A 92 37.28 9.69 -12.31
CA SER A 92 38.52 9.80 -13.11
C SER A 92 39.14 8.45 -13.52
N GLY A 93 38.87 7.39 -12.77
CA GLY A 93 39.40 6.05 -13.01
C GLY A 93 38.54 5.13 -13.89
N ILE A 94 37.41 5.63 -14.46
CA ILE A 94 36.55 4.79 -15.30
C ILE A 94 37.13 4.58 -16.69
N GLY A 95 36.91 3.39 -17.24
CA GLY A 95 37.32 2.97 -18.59
C GLY A 95 36.54 1.75 -19.04
N GLU A 96 36.72 1.29 -20.26
CA GLU A 96 36.05 0.10 -20.80
C GLU A 96 36.30 -1.18 -19.97
N SER A 97 37.44 -1.28 -19.32
CA SER A 97 37.79 -2.37 -18.43
C SER A 97 37.49 -2.13 -16.95
N ASN A 98 37.06 -0.92 -16.60
CA ASN A 98 36.75 -0.51 -15.23
C ASN A 98 35.44 0.31 -15.21
N LEU A 99 34.33 -0.37 -15.40
CA LEU A 99 33.01 0.24 -15.40
C LEU A 99 32.50 0.46 -13.97
N PRO A 100 31.88 1.61 -13.68
CA PRO A 100 31.12 1.79 -12.44
C PRO A 100 29.85 0.92 -12.48
N ALA A 101 29.35 0.53 -11.30
CA ALA A 101 28.24 -0.42 -11.17
C ALA A 101 26.99 -0.01 -11.97
N GLU A 102 26.68 1.27 -12.01
CA GLU A 102 25.52 1.84 -12.74
C GLU A 102 25.61 1.71 -14.28
N LEU A 103 26.77 1.31 -14.81
CA LEU A 103 26.96 1.06 -16.25
C LEU A 103 27.02 -0.44 -16.59
N PHE A 104 26.95 -1.33 -15.60
CA PHE A 104 26.90 -2.76 -15.86
C PHE A 104 25.54 -3.17 -16.41
N PRO A 105 25.48 -3.81 -17.59
CA PRO A 105 24.23 -4.23 -18.21
C PRO A 105 23.42 -5.25 -17.40
N THR A 106 24.07 -5.96 -16.47
CA THR A 106 23.43 -6.94 -15.59
C THR A 106 22.59 -6.29 -14.47
N TYR A 107 22.85 -5.03 -14.15
CA TYR A 107 22.12 -4.32 -13.09
C TYR A 107 21.02 -3.45 -13.67
N SER A 108 19.80 -3.97 -13.69
CA SER A 108 18.61 -3.16 -14.01
C SER A 108 18.25 -2.18 -12.90
N ALA A 109 18.62 -2.50 -11.66
CA ALA A 109 18.43 -1.67 -10.48
C ALA A 109 19.74 -1.47 -9.71
N VAL A 110 19.92 -0.27 -9.15
CA VAL A 110 21.02 0.09 -8.24
C VAL A 110 20.46 0.92 -7.10
N GLU A 111 21.07 0.80 -5.91
CA GLU A 111 20.68 1.60 -4.74
C GLU A 111 21.85 2.45 -4.26
N TYR A 112 21.60 3.71 -3.99
CA TYR A 112 22.59 4.66 -3.50
C TYR A 112 22.28 5.00 -2.04
N LYS A 113 23.32 4.99 -1.21
CA LYS A 113 23.25 5.52 0.15
C LYS A 113 23.71 6.99 0.14
N ILE A 114 22.77 7.90 0.35
CA ILE A 114 23.03 9.34 0.32
C ILE A 114 23.44 9.77 1.73
N ASP A 115 24.74 9.81 1.98
CA ASP A 115 25.27 10.42 3.20
C ASP A 115 25.27 11.94 3.01
N LYS A 116 24.41 12.65 3.74
CA LYS A 116 24.58 14.10 3.91
C LYS A 116 25.87 14.33 4.69
N LYS A 117 26.99 14.51 4.01
CA LYS A 117 28.11 15.24 4.58
C LYS A 117 27.57 16.62 4.92
N GLU A 118 27.70 17.02 6.20
CA GLU A 118 27.34 18.34 6.66
C GLU A 118 27.76 19.36 5.61
N ALA A 119 26.80 20.14 5.12
CA ALA A 119 27.08 21.31 4.33
C ALA A 119 27.87 22.29 5.24
N LYS A 120 29.20 22.22 5.20
CA LYS A 120 30.04 23.35 5.59
C LYS A 120 29.52 24.50 4.75
N ILE A 121 29.06 25.53 5.45
CA ILE A 121 28.68 26.82 4.91
C ILE A 121 29.80 27.27 3.97
N GLY A 122 29.58 27.17 2.69
CA GLY A 122 30.50 27.54 1.64
C GLY A 122 29.90 27.25 0.27
N THR A 123 29.17 28.26 -0.24
CA THR A 123 28.78 28.45 -1.63
C THR A 123 27.86 27.39 -2.27
N SER A 124 26.57 27.73 -2.23
CA SER A 124 25.55 27.54 -3.29
C SER A 124 25.83 26.49 -4.36
N SER A 125 25.29 25.31 -4.19
CA SER A 125 24.56 24.69 -5.27
C SER A 125 23.11 24.58 -4.83
N GLN A 126 22.42 25.69 -5.01
CA GLN A 126 20.98 25.72 -5.02
C GLN A 126 20.53 24.78 -6.15
N LEU A 127 19.93 23.64 -5.83
CA LEU A 127 18.89 23.08 -6.65
C LEU A 127 17.72 24.09 -6.64
N SER A 128 17.97 25.23 -7.31
CA SER A 128 16.96 26.18 -7.65
C SER A 128 16.13 25.55 -8.77
N TYR A 129 14.96 25.06 -8.41
CA TYR A 129 13.85 24.98 -9.34
C TYR A 129 13.51 26.41 -9.77
N ARG A 130 14.23 26.91 -10.79
CA ARG A 130 13.88 28.18 -11.43
C ARG A 130 12.56 28.02 -12.13
N LEU A 131 11.52 28.59 -11.55
CA LEU A 131 10.33 29.06 -12.26
C LEU A 131 10.76 30.00 -13.38
N ALA A 132 10.66 29.54 -14.61
CA ALA A 132 10.69 30.37 -15.80
C ALA A 132 9.29 31.00 -15.96
N HIS A 133 9.07 32.16 -15.37
CA HIS A 133 8.11 33.12 -15.86
C HIS A 133 8.69 34.51 -15.65
N GLY A 134 9.04 35.13 -16.76
CA GLY A 134 9.48 36.50 -16.81
C GLY A 134 8.35 37.47 -16.49
N LEU A 135 8.69 38.52 -15.77
CA LEU A 135 8.12 39.86 -15.87
C LEU A 135 9.17 40.88 -15.37
N PRO A 136 9.11 42.16 -15.77
CA PRO A 136 10.27 42.96 -16.01
C PRO A 136 10.76 43.80 -14.84
N SER A 137 12.04 44.17 -14.95
CA SER A 137 12.79 45.07 -14.08
C SER A 137 12.11 46.44 -13.87
N SER A 138 12.05 46.88 -12.59
CA SER A 138 12.16 48.33 -12.33
C SER A 138 13.12 48.55 -11.17
N ASN A 139 14.13 49.42 -11.47
CA ASN A 139 15.16 49.93 -10.60
C ASN A 139 14.62 50.74 -9.42
N GLY A 140 15.26 50.66 -8.28
CA GLY A 140 15.05 51.55 -7.15
C GLY A 140 16.03 51.27 -6.03
N SER A 141 17.17 51.93 -6.08
CA SER A 141 18.14 52.07 -5.01
C SER A 141 17.61 52.89 -3.83
N LEU A 142 18.05 52.60 -2.60
CA LEU A 142 18.50 53.52 -1.56
C LEU A 142 18.58 52.80 -0.20
N SER A 143 19.77 52.55 0.23
CA SER A 143 20.63 53.19 1.28
C SER A 143 20.05 53.28 2.71
N SER A 144 20.76 52.57 3.61
CA SER A 144 21.35 53.01 4.89
C SER A 144 20.49 53.40 6.10
N MET A 145 20.99 52.92 7.19
CA MET A 145 21.19 53.40 8.56
C MET A 145 20.54 52.55 9.63
N ALA A 146 21.35 51.92 10.38
CA ALA A 146 22.07 52.26 11.62
C ALA A 146 21.38 51.82 12.92
N SER A 147 22.00 50.91 13.58
CA SER A 147 22.37 50.74 14.98
C SER A 147 21.52 51.33 16.11
N LEU A 148 21.39 50.51 17.14
CA LEU A 148 21.40 50.72 18.60
C LEU A 148 20.55 49.56 19.23
N GLY A 149 20.97 48.81 20.24
CA GLY A 149 21.89 48.91 21.30
C GLY A 149 21.47 47.77 22.29
N SER A 150 22.39 47.05 22.79
CA SER A 150 22.21 46.05 23.86
C SER A 150 21.92 46.71 25.22
N PRO A 151 21.42 45.94 26.20
CA PRO A 151 22.23 45.83 27.39
C PRO A 151 22.49 44.36 27.83
N ARG A 152 23.72 44.20 28.24
CA ARG A 152 24.26 43.08 29.01
C ARG A 152 23.83 43.14 30.48
N PHE A 153 23.60 42.00 31.07
CA PHE A 153 23.96 41.67 32.46
C PHE A 153 24.42 40.21 32.43
N GLY A 154 25.56 39.74 32.74
CA GLY A 154 26.44 39.87 33.89
C GLY A 154 26.26 38.66 34.83
N ALA A 155 27.00 37.67 34.72
CA ALA A 155 28.28 37.14 35.15
C ALA A 155 28.17 36.17 36.38
N GLY A 156 28.90 35.09 36.32
CA GLY A 156 29.24 34.12 37.38
C GLY A 156 29.32 32.71 36.80
N GLY A 157 30.40 32.14 36.45
CA GLY A 157 31.69 31.86 36.98
C GLY A 157 31.76 30.36 37.34
N GLY A 158 32.54 29.52 36.60
CA GLY A 158 32.84 28.17 36.99
C GLY A 158 33.34 27.33 35.81
N GLY A 159 34.67 27.19 35.71
CA GLY A 159 35.36 26.50 34.63
C GLY A 159 35.26 24.97 34.72
N GLY A 160 35.37 24.36 33.58
CA GLY A 160 35.52 22.92 33.38
C GLY A 160 35.73 22.66 31.89
N SER A 161 37.00 22.61 31.47
CA SER A 161 37.41 22.17 30.14
C SER A 161 37.09 20.69 29.93
N GLY A 162 36.26 20.41 28.97
CA GLY A 162 36.01 19.07 28.45
C GLY A 162 35.56 19.22 27.02
N GLY A 163 36.47 19.03 26.05
CA GLY A 163 36.16 18.98 24.64
C GLY A 163 35.31 17.73 24.34
N GLY A 164 34.04 17.93 24.19
CA GLY A 164 33.08 16.94 23.64
C GLY A 164 32.43 17.55 22.43
N GLY A 165 32.87 17.17 21.24
CA GLY A 165 32.13 17.38 20.03
C GLY A 165 30.76 16.71 20.24
N GLY A 166 29.70 17.53 20.38
CA GLY A 166 28.35 17.04 20.49
C GLY A 166 28.04 16.28 19.22
N GLU A 167 28.12 14.96 19.25
CA GLU A 167 27.44 14.11 18.29
C GLU A 167 25.98 14.50 18.34
N PHE A 168 25.51 15.06 17.24
CA PHE A 168 24.05 15.16 16.99
C PHE A 168 23.50 13.73 16.98
N ARG A 169 22.95 13.27 18.10
CA ARG A 169 22.28 11.98 18.18
C ARG A 169 21.23 11.95 17.08
N LYS A 170 21.36 11.02 16.12
CA LYS A 170 20.36 10.76 15.09
C LYS A 170 19.06 10.38 15.80
N VAL A 171 18.04 11.21 15.69
CA VAL A 171 16.73 10.94 16.27
C VAL A 171 16.01 9.92 15.37
N GLY A 172 15.38 8.93 15.99
CA GLY A 172 14.64 7.86 15.33
C GLY A 172 13.28 8.30 14.79
N PRO A 173 12.55 7.35 14.21
CA PRO A 173 11.16 7.58 13.80
C PRO A 173 10.26 7.87 15.01
N ALA A 174 9.11 8.54 14.78
CA ALA A 174 8.16 8.88 15.82
C ALA A 174 6.91 7.99 15.75
N PHE A 175 6.44 7.53 16.91
CA PHE A 175 5.23 6.71 17.05
C PHE A 175 4.27 7.38 18.03
N VAL A 176 3.04 7.62 17.59
CA VAL A 176 1.96 8.12 18.45
C VAL A 176 0.89 7.05 18.54
N PHE A 177 0.73 6.46 19.72
CA PHE A 177 -0.31 5.49 20.01
C PHE A 177 -1.60 6.22 20.37
N VAL A 178 -2.68 5.95 19.64
CA VAL A 178 -4.01 6.58 19.81
C VAL A 178 -4.98 5.47 20.23
N VAL A 179 -5.34 5.45 21.51
CA VAL A 179 -6.06 4.33 22.13
C VAL A 179 -7.47 4.72 22.53
N ASP A 180 -8.46 3.96 22.06
CA ASP A 180 -9.87 4.04 22.46
C ASP A 180 -10.02 3.56 23.90
N ALA A 181 -10.12 4.48 24.83
CA ALA A 181 -10.30 4.19 26.25
C ALA A 181 -11.69 3.64 26.61
N SER A 182 -12.67 3.77 25.71
CA SER A 182 -14.03 3.25 25.89
C SER A 182 -14.15 1.76 25.51
N THR A 183 -13.04 1.13 25.11
CA THR A 183 -12.92 -0.30 24.85
C THR A 183 -13.20 -1.10 26.14
N ALA A 184 -13.81 -2.29 26.00
CA ALA A 184 -14.08 -3.16 27.14
C ALA A 184 -12.77 -3.48 27.91
N GLU A 185 -12.88 -3.63 29.24
CA GLU A 185 -11.70 -3.73 30.12
C GLU A 185 -10.75 -4.87 29.74
N GLU A 186 -11.29 -6.03 29.37
CA GLU A 186 -10.51 -7.20 28.95
C GLU A 186 -9.75 -6.93 27.65
N GLU A 187 -10.41 -6.32 26.66
CA GLU A 187 -9.84 -5.92 25.38
C GLU A 187 -8.80 -4.80 25.57
N LEU A 188 -9.10 -3.84 26.43
CA LEU A 188 -8.17 -2.75 26.76
C LEU A 188 -6.90 -3.28 27.42
N LYS A 189 -7.02 -4.31 28.28
CA LYS A 189 -5.86 -4.99 28.86
C LYS A 189 -4.99 -5.67 27.80
N ALA A 190 -5.60 -6.30 26.79
CA ALA A 190 -4.86 -6.88 25.67
C ALA A 190 -4.10 -5.81 24.88
N ILE A 191 -4.72 -4.66 24.57
CA ILE A 191 -4.04 -3.52 23.92
C ILE A 191 -2.84 -3.06 24.76
N LYS A 192 -3.04 -2.81 26.05
CA LYS A 192 -1.97 -2.36 26.97
C LYS A 192 -0.78 -3.32 26.96
N THR A 193 -1.06 -4.62 27.08
CA THR A 193 -0.03 -5.66 27.08
C THR A 193 0.81 -5.63 25.80
N GLU A 194 0.17 -5.56 24.64
CA GLU A 194 0.89 -5.50 23.36
C GLU A 194 1.62 -4.16 23.15
N LEU A 195 1.07 -3.05 23.62
CA LEU A 195 1.76 -1.74 23.53
C LEU A 195 3.02 -1.70 24.40
N LEU A 196 2.99 -2.28 25.60
CA LEU A 196 4.18 -2.40 26.47
C LEU A 196 5.27 -3.22 25.77
N LEU A 197 4.90 -4.36 25.15
CA LEU A 197 5.85 -5.17 24.37
C LEU A 197 6.41 -4.41 23.15
N VAL A 198 5.61 -3.60 22.50
CA VAL A 198 6.06 -2.77 21.37
C VAL A 198 7.04 -1.70 21.85
N VAL A 199 6.75 -1.01 22.93
CA VAL A 199 7.64 0.03 23.51
C VAL A 199 9.01 -0.57 23.85
N ASP A 200 9.05 -1.74 24.46
CA ASP A 200 10.30 -2.47 24.77
C ASP A 200 11.10 -2.85 23.51
N GLN A 201 10.41 -3.09 22.39
CA GLN A 201 11.05 -3.42 21.11
C GLN A 201 11.49 -2.19 20.30
N LEU A 202 11.09 -0.97 20.67
CA LEU A 202 11.49 0.23 19.94
C LEU A 202 12.98 0.54 20.14
N PRO A 203 13.65 1.14 19.13
CA PRO A 203 14.99 1.70 19.33
C PRO A 203 14.97 2.79 20.40
N GLU A 204 16.02 2.86 21.22
CA GLU A 204 16.16 3.85 22.31
C GLU A 204 15.95 5.31 21.87
N ASN A 205 16.29 5.62 20.61
CA ASN A 205 16.17 6.95 20.04
C ASN A 205 14.83 7.17 19.29
N ALA A 206 13.93 6.17 19.23
CA ALA A 206 12.60 6.34 18.69
C ALA A 206 11.77 7.26 19.60
N LEU A 207 11.03 8.18 18.98
CA LEU A 207 10.14 9.08 19.71
C LEU A 207 8.79 8.41 19.94
N VAL A 208 8.28 8.51 21.17
CA VAL A 208 6.96 7.97 21.52
C VAL A 208 6.04 9.04 22.10
N GLY A 209 4.76 8.94 21.78
CA GLY A 209 3.69 9.75 22.35
C GLY A 209 2.44 8.91 22.56
N LEU A 210 1.60 9.29 23.52
CA LEU A 210 0.36 8.58 23.87
C LEU A 210 -0.82 9.53 23.86
N VAL A 211 -1.87 9.11 23.17
CA VAL A 211 -3.18 9.79 23.11
C VAL A 211 -4.26 8.78 23.49
N ALA A 212 -4.98 9.01 24.55
CA ALA A 212 -6.17 8.22 24.89
C ALA A 212 -7.44 9.03 24.57
N PHE A 213 -8.49 8.37 24.10
CA PHE A 213 -9.73 9.06 23.78
C PHE A 213 -10.98 8.26 24.16
N ASP A 214 -12.02 9.00 24.53
CA ASP A 214 -13.41 8.61 24.72
C ASP A 214 -14.30 9.77 24.19
N SER A 215 -15.06 10.46 25.04
CA SER A 215 -15.72 11.75 24.70
C SER A 215 -14.74 12.92 24.67
N MET A 216 -13.54 12.73 25.21
CA MET A 216 -12.46 13.70 25.29
C MET A 216 -11.18 13.08 24.75
N VAL A 217 -10.24 13.91 24.30
CA VAL A 217 -8.91 13.47 23.87
C VAL A 217 -7.88 13.89 24.90
N ARG A 218 -7.09 12.96 25.39
CA ARG A 218 -6.06 13.15 26.41
C ARG A 218 -4.68 12.88 25.81
N VAL A 219 -3.83 13.88 25.76
CA VAL A 219 -2.42 13.75 25.32
C VAL A 219 -1.53 13.70 26.53
N SER A 220 -0.85 12.60 26.76
CA SER A 220 0.00 12.37 27.93
C SER A 220 1.29 13.20 27.87
N ASP A 221 1.62 13.90 28.95
CA ASP A 221 2.89 14.62 29.12
C ASP A 221 3.93 13.67 29.72
N LEU A 222 4.74 13.06 28.87
CA LEU A 222 5.77 12.08 29.24
C LEU A 222 7.02 12.74 29.82
N GLY A 223 7.14 14.07 29.74
CA GLY A 223 8.29 14.80 30.27
C GLY A 223 8.16 15.18 31.74
N PHE A 224 7.06 14.83 32.39
CA PHE A 224 6.79 15.15 33.78
C PHE A 224 6.80 13.89 34.63
N SER A 225 7.70 13.81 35.61
CA SER A 225 7.95 12.58 36.36
C SER A 225 7.26 12.52 37.72
N ASP A 226 6.79 13.65 38.27
CA ASP A 226 6.25 13.69 39.63
C ASP A 226 4.82 13.13 39.73
N CYS A 227 4.05 13.25 38.69
CA CYS A 227 2.73 12.66 38.55
C CYS A 227 2.31 12.57 37.07
N SER A 228 1.36 11.71 36.77
CA SER A 228 0.77 11.61 35.41
C SER A 228 0.04 12.92 35.08
N ARG A 229 0.41 13.49 33.95
CA ARG A 229 -0.20 14.71 33.40
C ARG A 229 -0.70 14.48 31.99
N ALA A 230 -1.82 15.11 31.64
CA ALA A 230 -2.31 15.12 30.27
C ALA A 230 -2.93 16.47 29.92
N VAL A 231 -2.82 16.85 28.67
CA VAL A 231 -3.61 17.95 28.10
C VAL A 231 -4.88 17.35 27.50
N VAL A 232 -6.03 17.96 27.86
CA VAL A 232 -7.34 17.44 27.49
C VAL A 232 -7.99 18.35 26.45
N PHE A 233 -8.47 17.74 25.35
CA PHE A 233 -9.21 18.41 24.29
C PHE A 233 -10.66 17.92 24.26
N HIS A 234 -11.58 18.80 23.90
CA HIS A 234 -12.98 18.46 23.76
C HIS A 234 -13.21 17.65 22.47
N GLY A 235 -13.74 16.43 22.60
CA GLY A 235 -13.88 15.49 21.48
C GLY A 235 -14.88 15.94 20.40
N GLY A 236 -15.88 16.74 20.74
CA GLY A 236 -16.89 17.22 19.79
C GLY A 236 -16.44 18.37 18.88
N ARG A 237 -15.21 18.86 18.99
CA ARG A 237 -14.71 20.00 18.21
C ARG A 237 -13.71 19.58 17.15
N GLU A 238 -13.84 20.16 15.96
CA GLU A 238 -12.79 20.10 14.95
C GLU A 238 -11.67 21.07 15.34
N LEU A 239 -10.44 20.57 15.38
CA LEU A 239 -9.25 21.34 15.78
C LEU A 239 -8.30 21.47 14.60
N SER A 240 -7.87 22.71 14.33
CA SER A 240 -6.78 22.94 13.38
C SER A 240 -5.42 22.56 13.97
N SER A 241 -4.44 22.34 13.11
CA SER A 241 -3.04 22.10 13.51
C SER A 241 -2.52 23.21 14.45
N GLU A 242 -2.74 24.48 14.09
CA GLU A 242 -2.31 25.62 14.89
C GLU A 242 -2.96 25.67 16.27
N GLN A 243 -4.26 25.34 16.36
CA GLN A 243 -4.97 25.28 17.64
C GLN A 243 -4.38 24.17 18.53
N THR A 244 -4.18 22.98 17.98
CA THR A 244 -3.57 21.85 18.69
C THR A 244 -2.17 22.21 19.19
N GLN A 245 -1.32 22.77 18.34
CA GLN A 245 0.02 23.21 18.71
C GLN A 245 0.00 24.28 19.80
N ARG A 246 -0.91 25.26 19.71
CA ARG A 246 -1.06 26.30 20.74
C ARG A 246 -1.42 25.72 22.10
N PHE A 247 -2.38 24.79 22.15
CA PHE A 247 -2.83 24.17 23.40
C PHE A 247 -1.74 23.26 24.01
N LEU A 248 -0.91 22.65 23.16
CA LEU A 248 0.24 21.86 23.62
C LEU A 248 1.48 22.72 23.92
N GLY A 249 1.41 24.06 23.76
CA GLY A 249 2.57 24.94 23.98
C GLY A 249 3.67 24.76 22.93
N LEU A 250 3.35 24.21 21.76
CA LEU A 250 4.29 24.03 20.67
C LEU A 250 4.46 25.30 19.85
N PRO A 251 5.64 25.53 19.25
CA PRO A 251 5.84 26.69 18.37
C PRO A 251 5.00 26.55 17.09
N ILE A 252 4.22 27.57 16.81
CA ILE A 252 3.41 27.65 15.59
C ILE A 252 4.34 27.99 14.42
N ARG A 253 4.41 27.11 13.43
CA ARG A 253 5.20 27.31 12.22
C ARG A 253 4.28 27.63 11.04
N LYS A 254 4.52 28.76 10.39
CA LYS A 254 3.83 29.09 9.13
C LYS A 254 4.45 28.20 8.04
N GLN A 255 3.60 27.45 7.34
CA GLN A 255 4.00 26.54 6.23
C GLN A 255 4.87 27.20 5.14
N GLN A 256 4.86 28.49 5.01
CA GLN A 256 5.62 29.26 4.00
C GLN A 256 7.13 29.40 4.26
N GLN A 257 7.65 28.99 5.41
CA GLN A 257 9.09 29.14 5.77
C GLN A 257 9.89 27.83 5.70
N LEU A 258 9.25 26.74 5.33
CA LEU A 258 9.91 25.45 5.20
C LEU A 258 10.41 25.27 3.76
N GLY A 259 11.70 25.42 3.57
CA GLY A 259 12.39 24.81 2.41
C GLY A 259 12.08 23.30 2.44
N VAL A 260 11.66 22.78 1.31
CA VAL A 260 10.94 21.52 1.10
C VAL A 260 11.58 20.24 1.68
N ASN A 261 12.75 20.26 2.34
CA ASN A 261 13.48 19.03 2.68
C ASN A 261 14.32 19.04 3.96
N THR A 262 14.14 19.97 4.90
CA THR A 262 14.88 19.88 6.17
C THR A 262 14.05 19.12 7.20
N PRO A 263 14.50 17.97 7.72
CA PRO A 263 13.85 17.30 8.84
C PRO A 263 13.93 18.19 10.07
N ILE A 264 12.80 18.38 10.74
CA ILE A 264 12.72 19.19 11.95
C ILE A 264 12.26 18.28 13.06
N ILE A 265 13.04 18.23 14.12
CA ILE A 265 12.72 17.49 15.34
C ILE A 265 12.88 18.45 16.51
N GLN A 266 11.81 18.60 17.26
CA GLN A 266 11.82 19.38 18.49
C GLN A 266 11.35 18.47 19.64
N LYS A 267 12.20 18.27 20.61
CA LYS A 267 11.85 17.55 21.84
C LYS A 267 10.84 18.38 22.64
N GLN A 268 9.72 17.74 22.96
CA GLN A 268 8.68 18.30 23.81
C GLN A 268 8.19 17.21 24.75
N GLY A 269 7.64 17.55 25.89
CA GLY A 269 7.16 16.59 26.88
C GLY A 269 6.14 15.57 26.39
N PHE A 270 5.44 15.86 25.30
CA PHE A 270 4.44 14.98 24.70
C PHE A 270 5.01 13.97 23.67
N LEU A 271 6.26 14.15 23.27
CA LEU A 271 6.94 13.30 22.29
C LEU A 271 8.42 13.23 22.62
N LEU A 272 8.85 12.14 23.25
CA LEU A 272 10.21 11.95 23.77
C LEU A 272 10.84 10.65 23.27
N PRO A 273 12.18 10.54 23.22
CA PRO A 273 12.87 9.28 23.02
C PRO A 273 12.47 8.24 24.07
N VAL A 274 12.31 6.99 23.67
CA VAL A 274 11.99 5.88 24.59
C VAL A 274 12.96 5.87 25.77
N SER A 275 14.27 6.01 25.51
CA SER A 275 15.33 6.06 26.56
C SER A 275 15.16 7.17 27.59
N GLU A 276 14.40 8.22 27.29
CA GLU A 276 14.19 9.36 28.20
C GLU A 276 12.84 9.28 28.95
N CYS A 277 11.90 8.43 28.51
CA CYS A 277 10.54 8.38 29.06
C CYS A 277 9.97 6.96 29.26
N GLU A 278 10.81 5.94 29.26
CA GLU A 278 10.40 4.53 29.39
C GLU A 278 9.45 4.29 30.58
N PHE A 279 9.83 4.75 31.77
CA PHE A 279 8.97 4.63 32.96
C PHE A 279 7.65 5.39 32.79
N ASN A 280 7.69 6.62 32.27
CA ASN A 280 6.52 7.48 32.16
C ASN A 280 5.53 6.96 31.10
N ILE A 281 6.03 6.46 29.95
CA ILE A 281 5.16 5.88 28.91
C ILE A 281 4.52 4.58 29.37
N THR A 282 5.28 3.72 30.10
CA THR A 282 4.76 2.50 30.70
C THR A 282 3.62 2.79 31.67
N THR A 283 3.86 3.71 32.64
CA THR A 283 2.83 4.14 33.59
C THR A 283 1.62 4.73 32.89
N ALA A 284 1.83 5.60 31.88
CA ALA A 284 0.73 6.22 31.15
C ALA A 284 -0.12 5.20 30.36
N ILE A 285 0.50 4.14 29.81
CA ILE A 285 -0.22 3.04 29.14
C ILE A 285 -1.05 2.26 30.17
N GLU A 286 -0.49 1.92 31.33
CA GLU A 286 -1.17 1.20 32.39
C GLU A 286 -2.37 1.96 32.96
N GLU A 287 -2.30 3.28 33.02
CA GLU A 287 -3.36 4.16 33.54
C GLU A 287 -4.48 4.48 32.54
N ILE A 288 -4.39 4.05 31.27
CA ILE A 288 -5.48 4.25 30.32
C ILE A 288 -6.77 3.63 30.86
N CYS A 289 -7.81 4.44 31.02
CA CYS A 289 -9.13 3.98 31.38
C CYS A 289 -10.18 4.93 30.78
N SER A 290 -11.42 4.45 30.63
CA SER A 290 -12.53 5.32 30.28
C SER A 290 -12.91 6.21 31.46
N LEU A 291 -13.10 7.49 31.20
CA LEU A 291 -13.67 8.45 32.15
C LEU A 291 -15.16 8.61 31.98
N ASP A 292 -15.71 8.07 30.89
CA ASP A 292 -17.13 8.16 30.56
C ASP A 292 -17.90 6.94 31.03
N VAL A 293 -19.07 7.16 31.57
CA VAL A 293 -20.04 6.11 31.87
C VAL A 293 -21.01 6.01 30.70
N CYS A 294 -20.98 4.87 30.02
CA CYS A 294 -21.91 4.61 28.92
C CYS A 294 -23.34 4.53 29.46
N LYS A 295 -24.26 5.32 28.90
CA LYS A 295 -25.67 5.29 29.27
C LYS A 295 -26.34 4.02 28.73
N PRO A 296 -27.25 3.37 29.50
CA PRO A 296 -28.02 2.25 28.97
C PRO A 296 -28.73 2.60 27.67
N GLY A 297 -28.67 1.72 26.67
CA GLY A 297 -29.25 1.95 25.36
C GLY A 297 -28.42 2.85 24.42
N HIS A 298 -27.22 3.24 24.82
CA HIS A 298 -26.32 4.04 23.99
C HIS A 298 -24.99 3.32 23.76
N ARG A 299 -24.36 3.67 22.62
CA ARG A 299 -22.95 3.33 22.36
C ARG A 299 -22.03 4.23 23.19
N PRO A 300 -20.83 3.77 23.55
CA PRO A 300 -19.81 4.65 24.12
C PRO A 300 -19.54 5.85 23.22
N GLN A 301 -19.24 6.99 23.82
CA GLN A 301 -18.85 8.18 23.08
C GLN A 301 -17.40 8.01 22.61
N ARG A 302 -17.18 8.10 21.31
CA ARG A 302 -15.87 7.96 20.66
C ARG A 302 -15.61 9.12 19.71
N CYS A 303 -14.60 9.93 20.02
CA CYS A 303 -14.20 11.07 19.19
C CYS A 303 -12.94 10.73 18.34
N THR A 304 -12.96 9.61 17.62
CA THR A 304 -11.83 9.08 16.85
C THR A 304 -11.22 10.10 15.91
N GLY A 305 -12.03 10.85 15.16
CA GLY A 305 -11.53 11.87 14.22
C GLY A 305 -10.78 13.00 14.92
N THR A 306 -11.28 13.49 16.06
CA THR A 306 -10.57 14.51 16.87
C THR A 306 -9.25 13.95 17.41
N ALA A 307 -9.24 12.72 17.92
CA ALA A 307 -8.03 12.08 18.45
C ALA A 307 -6.91 11.97 17.38
N ILE A 308 -7.26 11.55 16.17
CA ILE A 308 -6.31 11.48 15.04
C ILE A 308 -5.83 12.89 14.66
N ALA A 309 -6.75 13.89 14.60
CA ALA A 309 -6.38 15.26 14.24
C ALA A 309 -5.44 15.90 15.28
N VAL A 310 -5.62 15.60 16.57
CA VAL A 310 -4.73 16.05 17.66
C VAL A 310 -3.37 15.37 17.58
N ALA A 311 -3.32 14.05 17.38
CA ALA A 311 -2.09 13.30 17.20
C ALA A 311 -1.28 13.82 15.98
N LEU A 312 -1.97 14.10 14.87
CA LEU A 312 -1.35 14.69 13.69
C LEU A 312 -0.82 16.10 13.99
N GLY A 313 -1.61 16.95 14.67
CA GLY A 313 -1.19 18.30 15.07
C GLY A 313 0.06 18.31 15.97
N LEU A 314 0.19 17.32 16.85
CA LEU A 314 1.40 17.08 17.65
C LEU A 314 2.61 16.79 16.73
N LEU A 315 2.46 15.86 15.79
CA LEU A 315 3.57 15.49 14.89
C LEU A 315 3.92 16.61 13.91
N GLU A 316 2.95 17.36 13.40
CA GLU A 316 3.19 18.55 12.56
C GLU A 316 3.97 19.64 13.32
N GLY A 317 3.80 19.74 14.64
CA GLY A 317 4.57 20.65 15.49
C GLY A 317 5.98 20.18 15.82
N CYS A 318 6.20 18.88 15.98
CA CYS A 318 7.42 18.28 16.49
C CYS A 318 8.29 17.60 15.43
N CYS A 319 7.69 16.89 14.45
CA CYS A 319 8.36 15.94 13.58
C CYS A 319 7.88 16.02 12.14
N VAL A 320 8.40 16.94 11.35
CA VAL A 320 8.05 17.05 9.92
C VAL A 320 9.12 16.40 9.06
N ASN A 321 8.73 15.61 8.06
CA ASN A 321 9.63 14.91 7.11
C ASN A 321 10.69 14.00 7.77
N THR A 322 10.35 13.41 8.90
CA THR A 322 11.28 12.51 9.63
C THR A 322 10.84 11.05 9.57
N GLY A 323 9.62 10.80 9.09
CA GLY A 323 8.95 9.51 9.19
C GLY A 323 8.27 9.34 10.55
N SER A 324 6.96 9.30 10.55
CA SER A 324 6.15 9.20 11.77
C SER A 324 4.95 8.30 11.52
N ARG A 325 4.48 7.62 12.57
CA ARG A 325 3.27 6.77 12.51
C ARG A 325 2.30 7.16 13.60
N ILE A 326 1.04 7.30 13.24
CA ILE A 326 -0.11 7.35 14.15
C ILE A 326 -0.75 5.97 14.12
N MET A 327 -0.82 5.29 15.24
CA MET A 327 -1.38 3.95 15.36
C MET A 327 -2.65 4.01 16.18
N VAL A 328 -3.79 3.83 15.53
CA VAL A 328 -5.13 3.96 16.14
C VAL A 328 -5.67 2.57 16.51
N PHE A 329 -6.07 2.42 17.76
CA PHE A 329 -6.68 1.20 18.29
C PHE A 329 -8.10 1.53 18.72
N THR A 330 -9.10 0.96 18.03
CA THR A 330 -10.52 1.26 18.29
C THR A 330 -11.40 0.02 18.25
N SER A 331 -12.39 -0.03 19.14
CA SER A 331 -13.32 -1.15 19.28
C SER A 331 -14.75 -0.82 18.81
N GLY A 332 -14.93 0.30 18.12
CA GLY A 332 -16.26 0.66 17.61
C GLY A 332 -16.29 1.96 16.82
N PRO A 333 -17.46 2.33 16.29
CA PRO A 333 -17.64 3.52 15.45
C PRO A 333 -17.46 4.82 16.22
N ALA A 334 -16.99 5.85 15.51
CA ALA A 334 -17.01 7.22 16.00
C ALA A 334 -18.46 7.71 16.15
N THR A 335 -18.79 8.19 17.35
CA THR A 335 -20.13 8.68 17.70
C THR A 335 -20.15 10.17 18.06
N LEU A 336 -18.97 10.81 18.14
CA LEU A 336 -18.81 12.19 18.55
C LEU A 336 -17.77 12.94 17.71
N GLY A 337 -18.02 14.20 17.40
CA GLY A 337 -17.06 15.09 16.75
C GLY A 337 -16.92 14.89 15.24
N PRO A 338 -15.87 15.42 14.62
CA PRO A 338 -15.60 15.22 13.19
C PRO A 338 -15.33 13.75 12.90
N GLY A 339 -15.78 13.27 11.74
CA GLY A 339 -15.63 11.85 11.37
C GLY A 339 -16.64 10.91 12.02
N VAL A 340 -17.77 11.41 12.56
CA VAL A 340 -18.86 10.60 13.09
C VAL A 340 -19.40 9.64 12.05
N VAL A 341 -19.62 8.39 12.46
CA VAL A 341 -20.16 7.30 11.64
C VAL A 341 -21.63 7.05 11.93
N VAL A 342 -22.01 7.08 13.22
CA VAL A 342 -23.36 6.77 13.70
C VAL A 342 -23.64 7.53 14.99
N ASP A 343 -24.92 7.73 15.30
CA ASP A 343 -25.35 8.29 16.58
C ASP A 343 -24.99 7.36 17.75
N SER A 344 -24.91 7.94 18.94
CA SER A 344 -24.71 7.17 20.17
C SER A 344 -25.90 6.25 20.53
N ASP A 345 -27.12 6.55 20.08
CA ASP A 345 -28.29 5.69 20.27
C ASP A 345 -28.10 4.31 19.61
N LEU A 346 -28.25 3.22 20.36
CA LEU A 346 -28.17 1.85 19.85
C LEU A 346 -29.30 1.53 18.84
N GLY A 347 -30.42 2.23 18.89
CA GLY A 347 -31.51 2.12 17.91
C GLY A 347 -31.13 2.63 16.52
N SER A 348 -30.10 3.49 16.42
CA SER A 348 -29.57 3.95 15.14
C SER A 348 -28.69 2.88 14.50
N MET A 349 -29.06 2.44 13.30
CA MET A 349 -28.29 1.42 12.57
C MET A 349 -27.04 2.03 11.95
N ILE A 350 -25.93 1.29 11.96
CA ILE A 350 -24.73 1.64 11.20
C ILE A 350 -25.02 1.43 9.72
N ARG A 351 -24.56 2.37 8.88
CA ARG A 351 -24.85 2.39 7.44
C ARG A 351 -24.48 1.08 6.74
N THR A 352 -25.30 0.72 5.78
CA THR A 352 -25.08 -0.39 4.83
C THR A 352 -24.67 0.16 3.45
N HIS A 353 -24.24 -0.70 2.53
CA HIS A 353 -24.00 -0.31 1.14
C HIS A 353 -25.23 0.32 0.48
N ARG A 354 -26.42 -0.17 0.80
CA ARG A 354 -27.68 0.39 0.31
C ARG A 354 -27.86 1.83 0.78
N ASP A 355 -27.55 2.12 2.05
CA ASP A 355 -27.68 3.47 2.62
C ASP A 355 -26.68 4.43 1.97
N LEU A 356 -25.45 3.96 1.69
CA LEU A 356 -24.44 4.75 0.99
C LEU A 356 -24.89 5.10 -0.43
N ILE A 357 -25.42 4.13 -1.17
CA ILE A 357 -25.87 4.30 -2.56
C ILE A 357 -27.09 5.22 -2.61
N SER A 358 -28.06 5.04 -1.71
CA SER A 358 -29.30 5.82 -1.68
C SER A 358 -29.16 7.19 -1.00
N GLY A 359 -27.99 7.49 -0.42
CA GLY A 359 -27.74 8.74 0.30
C GLY A 359 -28.44 8.86 1.66
N HIS A 360 -28.85 7.72 2.24
CA HIS A 360 -29.51 7.67 3.55
C HIS A 360 -28.55 7.59 4.73
N ALA A 361 -27.23 7.59 4.50
CA ALA A 361 -26.22 7.66 5.55
C ALA A 361 -25.91 9.14 5.90
N PRO A 362 -26.46 9.69 7.00
CA PRO A 362 -26.48 11.15 7.24
C PRO A 362 -25.08 11.73 7.46
N TYR A 363 -24.18 10.97 8.06
CA TYR A 363 -22.84 11.42 8.41
C TYR A 363 -21.77 11.12 7.35
N TYR A 364 -22.02 10.18 6.44
CA TYR A 364 -20.99 9.62 5.54
C TYR A 364 -20.27 10.68 4.72
N LYS A 365 -21.00 11.58 4.07
CA LYS A 365 -20.39 12.62 3.21
C LYS A 365 -19.53 13.61 3.99
N SER A 366 -19.99 14.05 5.17
CA SER A 366 -19.22 14.95 6.03
C SER A 366 -17.96 14.28 6.57
N SER A 367 -18.06 13.02 6.97
CA SER A 367 -16.93 12.24 7.46
C SER A 367 -15.90 11.97 6.37
N LEU A 368 -16.32 11.62 5.16
CA LEU A 368 -15.42 11.50 4.01
C LEU A 368 -14.67 12.80 3.72
N SER A 369 -15.37 13.94 3.76
CA SER A 369 -14.75 15.25 3.54
C SER A 369 -13.70 15.57 4.60
N PHE A 370 -14.01 15.31 5.87
CA PHE A 370 -13.09 15.47 6.98
C PHE A 370 -11.84 14.60 6.82
N TYR A 371 -12.01 13.29 6.59
CA TYR A 371 -10.88 12.38 6.42
C TYR A 371 -10.10 12.61 5.13
N SER A 372 -10.71 13.15 4.09
CA SER A 372 -10.00 13.58 2.87
C SER A 372 -9.05 14.75 3.16
N THR A 373 -9.51 15.74 3.95
CA THR A 373 -8.66 16.86 4.40
C THR A 373 -7.53 16.36 5.31
N LEU A 374 -7.83 15.42 6.21
CA LEU A 374 -6.85 14.81 7.09
C LEU A 374 -5.80 14.01 6.30
N SER A 375 -6.22 13.29 5.26
CA SER A 375 -5.35 12.55 4.34
C SER A 375 -4.31 13.45 3.66
N GLN A 376 -4.71 14.64 3.23
CA GLN A 376 -3.78 15.61 2.64
C GLN A 376 -2.75 16.09 3.67
N ARG A 377 -3.18 16.41 4.90
CA ARG A 377 -2.29 16.81 5.99
C ARG A 377 -1.29 15.71 6.36
N LEU A 378 -1.74 14.44 6.44
CA LEU A 378 -0.88 13.27 6.66
C LEU A 378 0.21 13.17 5.59
N SER A 379 -0.18 13.32 4.33
CA SER A 379 0.76 13.29 3.21
C SER A 379 1.76 14.44 3.26
N ASP A 380 1.31 15.67 3.51
CA ASP A 380 2.17 16.85 3.57
C ASP A 380 3.21 16.75 4.70
N ALA A 381 2.82 16.17 5.84
CA ALA A 381 3.68 15.98 6.99
C ALA A 381 4.52 14.68 6.94
N SER A 382 4.35 13.84 5.92
CA SER A 382 4.95 12.47 5.84
C SER A 382 4.61 11.60 7.05
N VAL A 383 3.36 11.64 7.51
CA VAL A 383 2.84 10.85 8.62
C VAL A 383 2.00 9.69 8.11
N VAL A 384 2.26 8.52 8.61
CA VAL A 384 1.52 7.28 8.31
C VAL A 384 0.38 7.10 9.31
N LEU A 385 -0.80 6.70 8.85
CA LEU A 385 -1.95 6.39 9.69
C LEU A 385 -2.24 4.88 9.62
N ASP A 386 -2.05 4.18 10.73
CA ASP A 386 -2.43 2.78 10.88
C ASP A 386 -3.73 2.68 11.66
N LEU A 387 -4.61 1.78 11.24
CA LEU A 387 -5.89 1.53 11.92
C LEU A 387 -6.01 0.05 12.32
N PHE A 388 -6.02 -0.19 13.62
CA PHE A 388 -6.33 -1.48 14.25
C PHE A 388 -7.75 -1.42 14.78
N ALA A 389 -8.67 -1.96 14.02
CA ALA A 389 -10.09 -1.98 14.34
C ALA A 389 -10.50 -3.40 14.73
N CYS A 390 -10.67 -3.62 16.04
CA CYS A 390 -11.09 -4.90 16.57
C CYS A 390 -12.50 -4.74 17.17
N SER A 391 -13.50 -5.24 16.46
CA SER A 391 -14.90 -5.08 16.82
C SER A 391 -15.76 -6.10 16.09
N LEU A 392 -16.83 -6.54 16.74
CA LEU A 392 -17.87 -7.37 16.10
C LEU A 392 -18.78 -6.53 15.17
N ASP A 393 -18.73 -5.21 15.28
CA ASP A 393 -19.53 -4.27 14.48
C ASP A 393 -18.61 -3.36 13.65
N GLN A 394 -19.18 -2.60 12.71
CA GLN A 394 -18.43 -1.68 11.87
C GLN A 394 -17.88 -0.51 12.70
N VAL A 395 -16.66 -0.09 12.38
CA VAL A 395 -15.95 0.99 13.11
C VAL A 395 -15.86 2.31 12.34
N GLY A 396 -16.16 2.30 11.05
CA GLY A 396 -15.97 3.47 10.16
C GLY A 396 -14.71 3.37 9.30
N ALA A 397 -14.24 2.15 9.04
CA ALA A 397 -13.06 1.94 8.18
C ALA A 397 -13.29 2.43 6.75
N ALA A 398 -14.54 2.41 6.26
CA ALA A 398 -14.88 2.94 4.95
C ALA A 398 -14.64 4.46 4.84
N GLU A 399 -14.92 5.22 5.89
CA GLU A 399 -14.68 6.66 5.97
C GLU A 399 -13.17 6.96 6.10
N LEU A 400 -12.45 6.17 6.87
CA LEU A 400 -11.01 6.30 7.14
C LEU A 400 -10.11 5.78 6.00
N LYS A 401 -10.64 4.95 5.10
CA LYS A 401 -9.87 4.26 4.03
C LYS A 401 -8.90 5.19 3.32
N SER A 402 -9.36 6.36 2.86
CA SER A 402 -8.52 7.30 2.11
C SER A 402 -7.31 7.78 2.91
N SER A 403 -7.47 8.03 4.21
CA SER A 403 -6.37 8.48 5.07
C SER A 403 -5.34 7.39 5.32
N VAL A 404 -5.79 6.15 5.52
CA VAL A 404 -4.90 4.99 5.69
C VAL A 404 -4.18 4.66 4.39
N GLU A 405 -4.91 4.56 3.27
CA GLU A 405 -4.39 4.16 1.96
C GLU A 405 -3.35 5.14 1.43
N LYS A 406 -3.69 6.44 1.39
CA LYS A 406 -2.80 7.47 0.85
C LYS A 406 -1.55 7.72 1.70
N SER A 407 -1.62 7.51 3.00
CA SER A 407 -0.45 7.54 3.88
C SER A 407 0.40 6.26 3.80
N GLY A 408 -0.07 5.21 3.10
CA GLY A 408 0.57 3.91 3.03
C GLY A 408 0.45 3.09 4.31
N GLY A 409 -0.49 3.44 5.18
CA GLY A 409 -0.68 2.83 6.47
C GLY A 409 -1.28 1.43 6.42
N PHE A 410 -1.35 0.81 7.57
CA PHE A 410 -1.89 -0.53 7.78
C PHE A 410 -3.35 -0.46 8.22
N LEU A 411 -4.18 -1.37 7.71
CA LEU A 411 -5.56 -1.57 8.15
C LEU A 411 -5.74 -3.01 8.60
N LEU A 412 -6.16 -3.21 9.83
CA LEU A 412 -6.59 -4.50 10.36
C LEU A 412 -8.07 -4.40 10.76
N LEU A 413 -8.87 -5.35 10.28
CA LEU A 413 -10.19 -5.64 10.82
C LEU A 413 -10.14 -7.02 11.49
N SER A 414 -10.39 -7.06 12.80
CA SER A 414 -10.45 -8.28 13.61
C SER A 414 -11.65 -8.23 14.55
N GLU A 415 -12.00 -9.37 15.15
CA GLU A 415 -13.11 -9.40 16.08
C GLU A 415 -12.71 -8.87 17.46
N LEU A 416 -11.49 -9.22 17.93
CA LEU A 416 -11.01 -8.94 19.28
C LEU A 416 -9.53 -8.53 19.29
N PHE A 417 -9.13 -7.70 20.24
CA PHE A 417 -7.72 -7.36 20.49
C PHE A 417 -6.95 -8.50 21.18
N ASP A 418 -7.63 -9.45 21.82
CA ASP A 418 -6.99 -10.65 22.36
C ASP A 418 -6.81 -11.76 21.30
N SER A 419 -6.92 -11.44 20.02
CA SER A 419 -6.75 -12.37 18.91
C SER A 419 -5.28 -12.56 18.51
N HIS A 420 -4.96 -13.77 18.00
CA HIS A 420 -3.64 -14.04 17.43
C HIS A 420 -3.34 -13.13 16.22
N GLU A 421 -4.35 -12.86 15.39
CA GLU A 421 -4.25 -12.04 14.20
C GLU A 421 -3.82 -10.60 14.55
N PHE A 422 -4.43 -10.00 15.57
CA PHE A 422 -4.06 -8.67 16.03
C PHE A 422 -2.60 -8.63 16.52
N ARG A 423 -2.24 -9.55 17.43
CA ARG A 423 -0.89 -9.60 18.01
C ARG A 423 0.18 -9.78 16.95
N LYS A 424 -0.02 -10.71 16.01
CA LYS A 424 0.92 -10.99 14.93
C LYS A 424 1.02 -9.81 13.97
N CYS A 425 -0.09 -9.18 13.58
CA CYS A 425 -0.09 -8.01 12.71
C CYS A 425 0.61 -6.81 13.34
N LEU A 426 0.36 -6.53 14.61
CA LEU A 426 1.00 -5.42 15.31
C LEU A 426 2.52 -5.63 15.41
N ARG A 427 2.95 -6.81 15.85
CA ARG A 427 4.38 -7.15 15.98
C ARG A 427 5.10 -7.15 14.63
N HIS A 428 4.42 -7.52 13.54
CA HIS A 428 5.01 -7.52 12.20
C HIS A 428 5.49 -6.12 11.76
N ILE A 429 4.82 -5.06 12.17
CA ILE A 429 5.23 -3.69 11.86
C ILE A 429 6.61 -3.37 12.45
N PHE A 430 6.95 -3.99 13.58
CA PHE A 430 8.20 -3.75 14.32
C PHE A 430 9.30 -4.78 14.07
N ILE A 431 9.16 -5.62 13.04
CA ILE A 431 10.20 -6.58 12.65
C ILE A 431 11.52 -5.85 12.38
N ARG A 432 12.61 -6.42 12.90
CA ARG A 432 13.97 -5.93 12.69
C ARG A 432 14.69 -6.69 11.59
N ASP A 433 15.68 -6.06 10.97
CA ASP A 433 16.62 -6.71 10.07
C ASP A 433 17.71 -7.48 10.87
N GLU A 434 18.63 -8.12 10.13
CA GLU A 434 19.73 -8.89 10.74
C GLU A 434 20.67 -8.02 11.60
N ASP A 435 20.74 -6.72 11.30
CA ASP A 435 21.52 -5.74 12.04
C ASP A 435 20.75 -5.15 13.24
N GLY A 436 19.54 -5.62 13.52
CA GLY A 436 18.67 -5.16 14.60
C GLY A 436 17.95 -3.84 14.35
N ASN A 437 17.98 -3.28 13.12
CA ASN A 437 17.27 -2.06 12.79
C ASN A 437 15.82 -2.37 12.37
N PRO A 438 14.84 -1.52 12.70
CA PRO A 438 13.48 -1.70 12.21
C PRO A 438 13.41 -1.71 10.68
N LYS A 439 12.71 -2.68 10.11
CA LYS A 439 12.45 -2.75 8.65
C LYS A 439 11.37 -1.74 8.26
N MET A 440 11.63 -0.46 8.50
CA MET A 440 10.72 0.64 8.23
C MET A 440 11.32 1.62 7.24
N TYR A 441 10.55 1.95 6.23
CA TYR A 441 10.93 2.88 5.18
C TYR A 441 9.88 4.00 5.13
N PHE A 442 10.33 5.24 5.23
CA PHE A 442 9.46 6.40 5.37
C PHE A 442 9.79 7.48 4.35
N ASP A 443 8.88 8.47 4.23
CA ASP A 443 9.07 9.69 3.45
C ASP A 443 9.56 9.38 2.03
N GLY A 444 8.85 8.43 1.39
CA GLY A 444 9.19 7.97 0.05
C GLY A 444 8.72 8.93 -1.03
N THR A 445 9.49 9.00 -2.12
CA THR A 445 9.06 9.61 -3.38
C THR A 445 9.41 8.69 -4.54
N ILE A 446 8.53 8.66 -5.55
CA ILE A 446 8.80 7.97 -6.82
C ILE A 446 8.73 9.01 -7.93
N GLU A 447 9.84 9.19 -8.64
CA GLU A 447 9.93 9.98 -9.86
C GLU A 447 10.02 9.05 -11.06
N ILE A 448 9.25 9.33 -12.11
CA ILE A 448 9.29 8.57 -13.36
C ILE A 448 9.86 9.46 -14.45
N VAL A 449 10.93 8.96 -15.10
CA VAL A 449 11.54 9.57 -16.27
C VAL A 449 11.35 8.62 -17.47
N THR A 450 10.81 9.14 -18.56
CA THR A 450 10.54 8.37 -19.79
C THR A 450 11.23 8.97 -21.01
N THR A 451 11.43 8.17 -22.04
CA THR A 451 11.74 8.72 -23.38
C THR A 451 10.55 9.51 -23.91
N LYS A 452 10.82 10.48 -24.79
CA LYS A 452 9.85 11.52 -25.23
C LYS A 452 8.52 10.98 -25.79
N ASP A 453 8.53 9.76 -26.32
CA ASP A 453 7.36 9.15 -26.95
C ASP A 453 6.45 8.40 -25.98
N VAL A 454 6.79 8.40 -24.69
CA VAL A 454 6.03 7.76 -23.61
C VAL A 454 5.56 8.82 -22.62
N LYS A 455 4.26 8.87 -22.38
CA LYS A 455 3.64 9.79 -21.40
C LYS A 455 3.06 9.03 -20.21
N VAL A 456 3.15 9.63 -19.03
CA VAL A 456 2.63 9.08 -17.79
C VAL A 456 1.21 9.58 -17.55
N CYS A 457 0.25 8.65 -17.37
CA CYS A 457 -1.17 8.98 -17.13
C CYS A 457 -1.49 9.11 -15.64
N GLY A 458 -0.80 8.34 -14.79
CA GLY A 458 -1.04 8.37 -13.35
C GLY A 458 -0.75 7.04 -12.66
N ALA A 459 -1.26 6.91 -11.43
CA ALA A 459 -0.99 5.76 -10.58
C ALA A 459 -2.22 5.32 -9.77
N LEU A 460 -2.30 4.03 -9.47
CA LEU A 460 -3.21 3.43 -8.49
C LEU A 460 -2.39 2.67 -7.46
N GLY A 461 -2.56 3.01 -6.20
CA GLY A 461 -1.82 2.43 -5.09
C GLY A 461 -1.68 3.40 -3.91
N PRO A 462 -0.90 3.05 -2.89
CA PRO A 462 -0.69 3.86 -1.69
C PRO A 462 0.27 5.04 -1.95
N CYS A 463 -0.13 5.95 -2.82
CA CYS A 463 0.65 7.13 -3.19
C CYS A 463 -0.23 8.37 -3.38
N VAL A 464 0.39 9.55 -3.38
CA VAL A 464 -0.27 10.84 -3.58
C VAL A 464 0.49 11.62 -4.65
N SER A 465 -0.24 12.19 -5.60
CA SER A 465 0.31 13.06 -6.65
C SER A 465 0.90 14.34 -6.05
N LEU A 466 2.13 14.70 -6.41
CA LEU A 466 2.75 15.98 -6.03
C LEU A 466 2.48 17.11 -7.04
N GLY A 467 1.63 16.87 -8.05
CA GLY A 467 1.20 17.87 -9.02
C GLY A 467 2.33 18.42 -9.89
N ARG A 468 3.47 17.71 -9.99
CA ARG A 468 4.62 18.13 -10.81
C ARG A 468 4.39 17.73 -12.26
N LYS A 469 4.33 18.72 -13.14
CA LYS A 469 4.08 18.52 -14.57
C LYS A 469 5.30 18.84 -15.42
N ASN A 470 5.46 18.08 -16.48
CA ASN A 470 6.36 18.34 -17.60
C ASN A 470 5.71 17.83 -18.90
N ASP A 471 6.41 17.90 -20.03
CA ASP A 471 5.91 17.47 -21.34
C ASP A 471 5.62 15.95 -21.44
N LEU A 472 6.11 15.17 -20.48
CA LEU A 472 5.93 13.71 -20.41
C LEU A 472 4.71 13.30 -19.56
N VAL A 473 3.97 14.25 -19.00
CA VAL A 473 2.71 13.99 -18.27
C VAL A 473 1.54 14.08 -19.23
N SER A 474 0.69 13.04 -19.25
CA SER A 474 -0.51 12.99 -20.07
C SER A 474 -1.62 13.89 -19.51
N ASP A 475 -2.45 14.42 -20.42
CA ASP A 475 -3.70 15.10 -20.06
C ASP A 475 -4.77 14.09 -19.59
N HIS A 476 -4.69 12.84 -20.07
CA HIS A 476 -5.55 11.75 -19.63
C HIS A 476 -5.06 11.20 -18.30
N GLN A 477 -5.82 11.48 -17.23
CA GLN A 477 -5.44 11.13 -15.88
C GLN A 477 -6.15 9.85 -15.39
N ILE A 478 -5.37 8.95 -14.77
CA ILE A 478 -5.86 7.74 -14.10
C ILE A 478 -5.40 7.76 -12.64
N GLY A 479 -6.36 7.66 -11.72
CA GLY A 479 -6.06 7.67 -10.27
C GLY A 479 -5.33 8.95 -9.83
N GLU A 480 -4.19 8.80 -9.17
CA GLU A 480 -3.28 9.89 -8.78
C GLU A 480 -2.46 10.35 -10.00
N GLY A 481 -3.10 11.10 -10.90
CA GLY A 481 -2.53 11.57 -12.16
C GLY A 481 -2.03 13.02 -12.12
N GLY A 482 -1.73 13.56 -13.32
CA GLY A 482 -1.29 14.95 -13.51
C GLY A 482 0.09 15.25 -12.92
N THR A 483 0.94 14.24 -12.79
CA THR A 483 2.28 14.36 -12.22
C THR A 483 3.22 13.30 -12.77
N TYR A 484 4.52 13.55 -12.69
CA TYR A 484 5.58 12.55 -12.85
C TYR A 484 6.25 12.17 -11.52
N LEU A 485 5.79 12.76 -10.40
CA LEU A 485 6.37 12.59 -9.06
C LEU A 485 5.26 12.33 -8.03
N TRP A 486 5.38 11.22 -7.30
CA TRP A 486 4.44 10.81 -6.25
C TRP A 486 5.12 10.75 -4.90
N LYS A 487 4.34 10.99 -3.85
CA LYS A 487 4.74 10.83 -2.46
C LYS A 487 4.15 9.57 -1.86
N LEU A 488 4.94 8.90 -1.01
CA LEU A 488 4.56 7.73 -0.24
C LEU A 488 4.91 7.98 1.23
N GLY A 489 3.96 7.79 2.13
CA GLY A 489 4.23 7.94 3.56
C GLY A 489 5.16 6.85 4.06
N THR A 490 4.89 5.60 3.68
CA THR A 490 5.74 4.43 3.97
C THR A 490 5.76 3.46 2.80
N LEU A 491 6.80 2.65 2.77
CA LEU A 491 6.99 1.56 1.82
C LEU A 491 7.35 0.28 2.57
N THR A 492 6.98 -0.85 1.98
CA THR A 492 7.46 -2.18 2.37
C THR A 492 7.98 -2.90 1.15
N ASN A 493 8.61 -4.04 1.32
CA ASN A 493 9.05 -4.90 0.21
C ASN A 493 7.88 -5.49 -0.59
N ARG A 494 6.63 -5.36 -0.10
CA ARG A 494 5.40 -5.81 -0.76
C ARG A 494 4.57 -4.66 -1.35
N THR A 495 4.89 -3.41 -1.00
CA THR A 495 4.16 -2.25 -1.53
C THR A 495 4.30 -2.21 -3.05
N CYS A 496 3.19 -2.34 -3.76
CA CYS A 496 3.13 -2.33 -5.22
C CYS A 496 2.18 -1.23 -5.71
N ILE A 497 2.61 -0.49 -6.72
CA ILE A 497 1.86 0.62 -7.33
C ILE A 497 1.69 0.33 -8.81
N ALA A 498 0.48 0.47 -9.32
CA ALA A 498 0.21 0.38 -10.76
C ALA A 498 0.36 1.76 -11.41
N PHE A 499 1.30 1.90 -12.34
CA PHE A 499 1.49 3.09 -13.15
C PHE A 499 0.93 2.89 -14.54
N PHE A 500 0.30 3.94 -15.09
CA PHE A 500 -0.36 3.92 -16.39
C PHE A 500 0.33 4.85 -17.35
N PHE A 501 0.41 4.43 -18.61
CA PHE A 501 1.13 5.14 -19.65
C PHE A 501 0.32 5.24 -20.93
N GLU A 502 0.69 6.18 -21.78
CA GLU A 502 0.21 6.28 -23.16
C GLU A 502 1.36 6.59 -24.12
N VAL A 503 1.15 6.24 -25.39
CA VAL A 503 2.07 6.59 -26.47
C VAL A 503 1.83 8.04 -26.90
N GLY A 504 2.89 8.83 -27.00
CA GLY A 504 2.84 10.22 -27.45
C GLY A 504 2.41 10.35 -28.91
N ASN A 505 1.90 11.54 -29.30
CA ASN A 505 1.23 11.75 -30.59
C ASN A 505 2.12 12.18 -31.75
N GLU A 506 3.36 12.63 -31.53
CA GLU A 506 3.98 13.55 -32.51
C GLU A 506 4.91 12.91 -33.54
N GLN A 507 5.40 11.72 -33.32
CA GLN A 507 6.24 11.01 -34.30
C GLN A 507 6.03 9.49 -34.11
N LYS A 508 5.85 8.79 -35.25
CA LYS A 508 5.86 7.33 -35.21
C LYS A 508 7.24 6.87 -34.71
N ALA A 509 7.23 6.22 -33.56
CA ALA A 509 8.43 5.53 -33.10
C ALA A 509 8.85 4.51 -34.20
N GLN A 510 10.15 4.26 -34.34
CA GLN A 510 10.60 3.29 -35.34
C GLN A 510 10.40 1.88 -34.78
N PRO A 511 9.70 0.97 -35.49
CA PRO A 511 9.62 -0.42 -35.07
C PRO A 511 11.02 -1.03 -34.87
N GLY A 512 11.21 -1.77 -33.80
CA GLY A 512 12.50 -2.37 -33.42
C GLY A 512 13.40 -1.45 -32.56
N SER A 513 13.10 -0.14 -32.46
CA SER A 513 13.80 0.73 -31.51
C SER A 513 13.31 0.51 -30.08
N ALA A 514 14.16 0.84 -29.09
CA ALA A 514 13.81 0.74 -27.69
C ALA A 514 13.30 2.07 -27.13
N PHE A 515 12.38 1.98 -26.17
CA PHE A 515 12.04 3.07 -25.26
C PHE A 515 12.48 2.70 -23.84
N LEU A 516 12.70 3.72 -23.05
CA LEU A 516 13.20 3.57 -21.68
C LEU A 516 12.22 4.21 -20.69
N ILE A 517 12.08 3.55 -19.55
CA ILE A 517 11.40 4.10 -18.37
C ILE A 517 12.36 3.90 -17.20
N GLN A 518 12.56 4.97 -16.43
CA GLN A 518 13.37 4.93 -15.22
C GLN A 518 12.51 5.35 -14.02
N PHE A 519 12.56 4.53 -12.98
CA PHE A 519 11.95 4.80 -11.68
C PHE A 519 13.05 5.22 -10.72
N ILE A 520 12.94 6.41 -10.15
CA ILE A 520 13.86 6.94 -9.14
C ILE A 520 13.08 6.98 -7.83
N ILE A 521 13.43 6.10 -6.90
CA ILE A 521 12.73 5.90 -5.65
C ILE A 521 13.62 6.39 -4.52
N ARG A 522 13.24 7.49 -3.88
CA ARG A 522 13.96 8.03 -2.73
C ARG A 522 13.18 7.76 -1.46
N PHE A 523 13.84 7.27 -0.42
CA PHE A 523 13.21 6.92 0.84
C PHE A 523 14.19 7.04 2.01
N ARG A 524 13.63 7.13 3.22
CA ARG A 524 14.37 7.10 4.48
C ARG A 524 14.27 5.70 5.08
N ARG A 525 15.42 5.08 5.37
CA ARG A 525 15.48 3.78 6.05
C ARG A 525 15.75 4.01 7.54
N GLY A 526 14.69 4.10 8.35
CA GLY A 526 14.78 4.28 9.80
C GLY A 526 15.85 5.31 10.21
N ASN A 527 16.82 4.88 11.02
CA ASN A 527 17.96 5.69 11.47
C ASN A 527 19.15 5.65 10.51
N LEU A 528 19.13 4.81 9.47
CA LEU A 528 20.29 4.51 8.62
C LEU A 528 20.54 5.58 7.55
N GLY A 529 19.63 6.53 7.37
CA GLY A 529 19.80 7.61 6.42
C GLY A 529 18.82 7.61 5.26
N ILE A 530 19.18 8.34 4.20
CA ILE A 530 18.40 8.45 2.98
C ILE A 530 19.02 7.55 1.93
N TYR A 531 18.17 6.81 1.24
CA TYR A 531 18.53 5.93 0.13
C TYR A 531 17.80 6.37 -1.13
N GLU A 532 18.41 6.10 -2.28
CA GLU A 532 17.80 6.30 -3.57
C GLU A 532 18.03 5.04 -4.42
N ARG A 533 16.93 4.37 -4.77
CA ARG A 533 16.94 3.21 -5.67
C ARG A 533 16.52 3.66 -7.05
N VAL A 534 17.32 3.27 -8.04
CA VAL A 534 17.08 3.60 -9.45
C VAL A 534 16.92 2.32 -10.23
N THR A 535 15.77 2.15 -10.88
CA THR A 535 15.48 1.03 -11.78
C THR A 535 15.28 1.58 -13.18
N THR A 536 16.03 1.06 -14.17
CA THR A 536 15.92 1.46 -15.56
C THR A 536 15.53 0.25 -16.41
N ALA A 537 14.36 0.32 -17.05
CA ALA A 537 13.84 -0.74 -17.90
C ALA A 537 13.75 -0.27 -19.35
N ALA A 538 14.08 -1.17 -20.27
CA ALA A 538 13.96 -0.97 -21.71
C ALA A 538 12.96 -1.96 -22.31
N ARG A 539 12.09 -1.47 -23.21
CA ARG A 539 11.19 -2.31 -24.01
C ARG A 539 11.21 -1.85 -25.46
N ARG A 540 10.63 -2.64 -26.36
CA ARG A 540 10.66 -2.39 -27.79
C ARG A 540 9.38 -1.79 -28.32
N TRP A 541 9.53 -0.88 -29.27
CA TRP A 541 8.47 -0.46 -30.16
C TRP A 541 8.27 -1.50 -31.25
N VAL A 542 7.04 -1.93 -31.47
CA VAL A 542 6.68 -2.94 -32.47
C VAL A 542 5.54 -2.45 -33.38
N GLY A 543 5.45 -3.00 -34.60
CA GLY A 543 4.29 -2.73 -35.44
C GLY A 543 3.00 -3.32 -34.87
N SER A 544 1.85 -2.68 -35.14
CA SER A 544 0.53 -3.05 -34.60
C SER A 544 0.10 -4.50 -34.86
N LYS A 545 0.58 -5.10 -35.93
CA LYS A 545 0.32 -6.49 -36.32
C LYS A 545 1.45 -7.46 -35.96
N SER A 546 2.40 -7.04 -35.14
CA SER A 546 3.53 -7.89 -34.75
C SER A 546 3.07 -8.98 -33.78
N ALA A 547 3.53 -10.21 -34.00
CA ALA A 547 3.34 -11.30 -33.06
C ALA A 547 4.02 -11.04 -31.70
N GLU A 548 4.98 -10.10 -31.65
CA GLU A 548 5.64 -9.68 -30.42
C GLU A 548 4.69 -9.00 -29.43
N ILE A 549 3.60 -8.36 -29.89
CA ILE A 549 2.56 -7.80 -29.02
C ILE A 549 1.92 -8.94 -28.21
N SER A 550 1.43 -9.96 -28.90
CA SER A 550 0.79 -11.12 -28.28
C SER A 550 1.75 -11.90 -27.38
N ALA A 551 3.00 -12.09 -27.81
CA ALA A 551 4.03 -12.73 -27.00
C ALA A 551 4.46 -11.91 -25.79
N GLY A 552 4.27 -10.59 -25.83
CA GLY A 552 4.59 -9.65 -24.75
C GLY A 552 3.46 -9.40 -23.77
N PHE A 553 2.27 -9.99 -23.97
CA PHE A 553 1.14 -9.84 -23.06
C PHE A 553 1.30 -10.70 -21.82
N ASP A 554 1.30 -10.07 -20.66
CA ASP A 554 1.26 -10.75 -19.37
C ASP A 554 -0.17 -10.72 -18.83
N GLN A 555 -0.87 -11.85 -19.00
CA GLN A 555 -2.27 -11.98 -18.60
C GLN A 555 -2.50 -11.88 -17.09
N GLU A 556 -1.49 -12.20 -16.28
CA GLU A 556 -1.54 -12.08 -14.82
C GLU A 556 -1.42 -10.62 -14.38
N ALA A 557 -0.42 -9.90 -14.91
CA ALA A 557 -0.28 -8.47 -14.68
C ALA A 557 -1.50 -7.69 -15.20
N ALA A 558 -2.01 -8.05 -16.36
CA ALA A 558 -3.23 -7.47 -16.94
C ALA A 558 -4.44 -7.66 -16.02
N ALA A 559 -4.64 -8.86 -15.46
CA ALA A 559 -5.71 -9.14 -14.52
C ALA A 559 -5.60 -8.31 -13.23
N ALA A 560 -4.40 -8.21 -12.65
CA ALA A 560 -4.16 -7.39 -11.45
C ALA A 560 -4.41 -5.90 -11.71
N VAL A 561 -3.98 -5.38 -12.85
CA VAL A 561 -4.22 -3.99 -13.27
C VAL A 561 -5.70 -3.72 -13.48
N MET A 562 -6.41 -4.62 -14.19
CA MET A 562 -7.85 -4.47 -14.42
C MET A 562 -8.65 -4.56 -13.12
N ALA A 563 -8.21 -5.38 -12.17
CA ALA A 563 -8.82 -5.41 -10.84
C ALA A 563 -8.68 -4.08 -10.12
N ARG A 564 -7.51 -3.44 -10.14
CA ARG A 564 -7.31 -2.10 -9.55
C ARG A 564 -8.14 -1.02 -10.23
N LEU A 565 -8.25 -1.06 -11.56
CA LEU A 565 -9.13 -0.16 -12.31
C LEU A 565 -10.60 -0.38 -11.96
N ALA A 566 -11.02 -1.63 -11.82
CA ALA A 566 -12.39 -1.98 -11.46
C ALA A 566 -12.76 -1.47 -10.06
N ILE A 567 -11.90 -1.65 -9.05
CA ILE A 567 -12.16 -1.11 -7.71
C ILE A 567 -12.12 0.43 -7.69
N HIS A 568 -11.23 1.06 -8.45
CA HIS A 568 -11.20 2.51 -8.60
C HIS A 568 -12.51 3.05 -9.23
N ARG A 569 -13.05 2.34 -10.23
CA ARG A 569 -14.36 2.67 -10.82
C ARG A 569 -15.49 2.42 -9.83
N ALA A 570 -15.43 1.34 -9.04
CA ALA A 570 -16.45 0.96 -8.07
C ALA A 570 -16.56 1.95 -6.88
N GLU A 571 -15.63 2.90 -6.73
CA GLU A 571 -15.77 4.02 -5.81
C GLU A 571 -16.73 5.11 -6.32
N LYS A 572 -16.97 5.16 -7.63
CA LYS A 572 -17.78 6.21 -8.30
C LYS A 572 -19.04 5.69 -8.96
N PHE A 573 -19.07 4.41 -9.35
CA PHE A 573 -20.12 3.78 -10.12
C PHE A 573 -20.71 2.58 -9.40
N HIS A 574 -21.95 2.24 -9.72
CA HIS A 574 -22.59 1.04 -9.18
C HIS A 574 -21.89 -0.24 -9.66
N ALA A 575 -21.96 -1.31 -8.85
CA ALA A 575 -21.35 -2.60 -9.17
C ALA A 575 -21.78 -3.13 -10.56
N ARG A 576 -23.05 -3.00 -10.92
CA ARG A 576 -23.57 -3.41 -12.24
C ARG A 576 -22.91 -2.68 -13.40
N ASP A 577 -22.63 -1.39 -13.25
CA ASP A 577 -21.98 -0.60 -14.30
C ASP A 577 -20.49 -0.97 -14.43
N VAL A 578 -19.85 -1.31 -13.30
CA VAL A 578 -18.47 -1.82 -13.30
C VAL A 578 -18.39 -3.19 -13.94
N ILE A 579 -19.32 -4.09 -13.63
CA ILE A 579 -19.39 -5.43 -14.25
C ILE A 579 -19.60 -5.29 -15.75
N ARG A 580 -20.57 -4.46 -16.20
CA ARG A 580 -20.79 -4.20 -17.62
C ARG A 580 -19.54 -3.68 -18.31
N TRP A 581 -18.86 -2.72 -17.71
CA TRP A 581 -17.60 -2.19 -18.22
C TRP A 581 -16.51 -3.28 -18.35
N LEU A 582 -16.41 -4.19 -17.39
CA LEU A 582 -15.48 -5.33 -17.46
C LEU A 582 -15.84 -6.26 -18.62
N ASP A 583 -17.14 -6.58 -18.76
CA ASP A 583 -17.63 -7.46 -19.82
C ASP A 583 -17.40 -6.83 -21.21
N ASP A 584 -17.72 -5.54 -21.41
CA ASP A 584 -17.50 -4.83 -22.67
C ASP A 584 -16.01 -4.80 -23.06
N ASN A 585 -15.11 -4.56 -22.08
CA ASN A 585 -13.66 -4.63 -22.33
C ASN A 585 -13.22 -6.05 -22.69
N LEU A 586 -13.74 -7.07 -22.01
CA LEU A 586 -13.36 -8.45 -22.28
C LEU A 586 -13.86 -8.92 -23.66
N ILE A 587 -15.09 -8.54 -24.07
CA ILE A 587 -15.63 -8.84 -25.39
C ILE A 587 -14.75 -8.17 -26.46
N SER A 588 -14.44 -6.88 -26.30
CA SER A 588 -13.57 -6.16 -27.22
C SER A 588 -12.18 -6.80 -27.32
N PHE A 589 -11.61 -7.23 -26.19
CA PHE A 589 -10.33 -7.92 -26.15
C PHE A 589 -10.39 -9.27 -26.88
N ALA A 590 -11.45 -10.06 -26.63
CA ALA A 590 -11.65 -11.37 -27.26
C ALA A 590 -11.86 -11.23 -28.76
N SER A 591 -12.63 -10.23 -29.22
CA SER A 591 -12.83 -9.95 -30.66
C SER A 591 -11.52 -9.57 -31.34
N GLN A 592 -10.64 -8.83 -30.68
CA GLN A 592 -9.39 -8.35 -31.28
C GLN A 592 -8.29 -9.40 -31.35
N PHE A 593 -8.15 -10.23 -30.30
CA PHE A 593 -7.04 -11.19 -30.12
C PHE A 593 -7.46 -12.65 -30.34
N GLY A 594 -8.75 -12.92 -30.58
CA GLY A 594 -9.24 -14.24 -30.93
C GLY A 594 -9.04 -14.55 -32.41
N ASP A 595 -8.77 -15.83 -32.69
CA ASP A 595 -8.83 -16.40 -34.05
C ASP A 595 -10.19 -17.03 -34.23
N TYR A 596 -11.01 -16.55 -35.17
CA TYR A 596 -12.37 -17.04 -35.41
C TYR A 596 -12.84 -16.74 -36.82
N ILE A 597 -13.91 -17.49 -37.23
CA ILE A 597 -14.68 -17.19 -38.41
C ILE A 597 -15.89 -16.34 -37.94
N GLU A 598 -16.13 -15.24 -38.66
CA GLU A 598 -17.22 -14.31 -38.35
C GLU A 598 -18.56 -15.07 -38.25
N GLU A 599 -19.34 -14.78 -37.21
CA GLU A 599 -20.62 -15.42 -36.87
C GLU A 599 -20.55 -16.93 -36.50
N ASP A 600 -19.36 -17.54 -36.38
CA ASP A 600 -19.22 -18.94 -35.91
C ASP A 600 -18.51 -19.05 -34.55
N PRO A 601 -19.26 -19.10 -33.46
CA PRO A 601 -18.68 -19.22 -32.11
C PRO A 601 -17.82 -20.47 -31.89
N SER A 602 -18.13 -21.57 -32.63
CA SER A 602 -17.44 -22.85 -32.49
C SER A 602 -16.00 -22.81 -33.02
N SER A 603 -15.72 -21.87 -33.93
CA SER A 603 -14.39 -21.63 -34.49
C SER A 603 -13.50 -20.82 -33.59
N PHE A 604 -14.02 -20.12 -32.55
CA PHE A 604 -13.28 -19.19 -31.70
C PHE A 604 -12.18 -19.89 -30.90
N ARG A 605 -10.98 -19.33 -30.97
CA ARG A 605 -9.81 -19.78 -30.20
C ARG A 605 -9.04 -18.58 -29.69
N LEU A 606 -8.54 -18.68 -28.44
CA LEU A 606 -7.54 -17.77 -27.89
C LEU A 606 -6.20 -18.50 -27.80
N SER A 607 -5.13 -17.82 -28.17
CA SER A 607 -3.79 -18.36 -27.99
C SER A 607 -3.47 -18.53 -26.49
N SER A 608 -2.46 -19.37 -26.18
CA SER A 608 -2.03 -19.62 -24.79
C SER A 608 -1.68 -18.34 -24.02
N ASN A 609 -1.22 -17.30 -24.71
CA ASN A 609 -0.87 -16.02 -24.09
C ASN A 609 -2.09 -15.24 -23.55
N PHE A 610 -3.28 -15.57 -24.03
CA PHE A 610 -4.53 -14.88 -23.69
C PHE A 610 -5.56 -15.77 -22.98
N SER A 611 -5.33 -17.09 -22.93
CA SER A 611 -6.36 -18.08 -22.59
C SER A 611 -6.84 -18.02 -21.13
N LEU A 612 -5.99 -17.59 -20.19
CA LEU A 612 -6.34 -17.47 -18.77
C LEU A 612 -6.99 -16.11 -18.42
N TYR A 613 -6.77 -15.09 -19.23
CA TYR A 613 -7.29 -13.76 -18.96
C TYR A 613 -8.83 -13.71 -18.81
N PRO A 614 -9.65 -14.35 -19.68
CA PRO A 614 -11.09 -14.42 -19.48
C PRO A 614 -11.51 -15.09 -18.16
N GLN A 615 -10.77 -16.12 -17.73
CA GLN A 615 -11.04 -16.80 -16.47
C GLN A 615 -10.77 -15.87 -15.27
N PHE A 616 -9.68 -15.09 -15.28
CA PHE A 616 -9.42 -14.09 -14.25
C PHE A 616 -10.54 -13.03 -14.21
N MET A 617 -11.02 -12.58 -15.35
CA MET A 617 -12.14 -11.62 -15.43
C MET A 617 -13.46 -12.22 -14.91
N TYR A 618 -13.72 -13.50 -15.18
CA TYR A 618 -14.86 -14.22 -14.61
C TYR A 618 -14.83 -14.20 -13.07
N TYR A 619 -13.69 -14.54 -12.45
CA TYR A 619 -13.56 -14.53 -10.99
C TYR A 619 -13.57 -13.12 -10.42
N LEU A 620 -12.98 -12.13 -11.11
CA LEU A 620 -12.98 -10.74 -10.69
C LEU A 620 -14.39 -10.18 -10.58
N ARG A 621 -15.25 -10.40 -11.59
CA ARG A 621 -16.62 -9.88 -11.61
C ARG A 621 -17.50 -10.46 -10.49
N ARG A 622 -17.19 -11.66 -10.02
CA ARG A 622 -17.85 -12.35 -8.89
C ARG A 622 -17.18 -12.09 -7.54
N SER A 623 -16.11 -11.35 -7.54
CA SER A 623 -15.32 -11.11 -6.31
C SER A 623 -16.00 -10.12 -5.38
N GLN A 624 -15.68 -10.24 -4.10
CA GLN A 624 -16.09 -9.31 -3.04
C GLN A 624 -15.60 -7.86 -3.23
N PHE A 625 -14.70 -7.63 -4.16
CA PHE A 625 -14.21 -6.30 -4.51
C PHE A 625 -15.23 -5.48 -5.30
N ILE A 626 -16.10 -6.16 -6.06
CA ILE A 626 -17.11 -5.58 -6.95
C ILE A 626 -18.51 -5.92 -6.47
N ASP A 627 -18.79 -7.20 -6.25
CA ASP A 627 -20.04 -7.66 -5.65
C ASP A 627 -19.94 -7.58 -4.10
N VAL A 628 -20.55 -6.55 -3.55
CA VAL A 628 -20.49 -6.22 -2.13
C VAL A 628 -21.68 -6.75 -1.31
N PHE A 629 -22.52 -7.60 -1.91
CA PHE A 629 -23.78 -8.05 -1.32
C PHE A 629 -23.60 -8.71 0.07
N ASN A 630 -22.54 -9.48 0.25
CA ASN A 630 -22.26 -10.22 1.47
C ASN A 630 -21.20 -9.55 2.37
N SER A 631 -20.83 -8.30 2.10
CA SER A 631 -19.80 -7.57 2.85
C SER A 631 -20.37 -6.26 3.40
N SER A 632 -19.89 -5.84 4.56
CA SER A 632 -20.13 -4.50 5.07
C SER A 632 -19.30 -3.46 4.30
N PRO A 633 -19.64 -2.16 4.36
CA PRO A 633 -18.79 -1.10 3.83
C PRO A 633 -17.35 -1.13 4.36
N ASP A 634 -17.15 -1.47 5.63
CA ASP A 634 -15.83 -1.54 6.24
C ASP A 634 -15.00 -2.71 5.70
N GLU A 635 -15.61 -3.90 5.56
CA GLU A 635 -14.96 -5.06 4.94
C GLU A 635 -14.62 -4.79 3.48
N THR A 636 -15.53 -4.16 2.73
CA THR A 636 -15.28 -3.77 1.34
C THR A 636 -14.10 -2.78 1.24
N ALA A 637 -14.03 -1.81 2.14
CA ALA A 637 -12.92 -0.86 2.19
C ALA A 637 -11.59 -1.57 2.47
N PHE A 638 -11.57 -2.52 3.41
CA PHE A 638 -10.41 -3.34 3.73
C PHE A 638 -9.95 -4.19 2.53
N PHE A 639 -10.86 -4.92 1.89
CA PHE A 639 -10.53 -5.75 0.73
C PHE A 639 -9.96 -4.92 -0.43
N ARG A 640 -10.58 -3.79 -0.74
CA ARG A 640 -10.11 -2.89 -1.82
C ARG A 640 -8.77 -2.25 -1.49
N LEU A 641 -8.52 -1.87 -0.23
CA LEU A 641 -7.24 -1.34 0.21
C LEU A 641 -6.12 -2.39 0.02
N MET A 642 -6.37 -3.65 0.40
CA MET A 642 -5.40 -4.73 0.22
C MET A 642 -5.10 -4.98 -1.26
N LEU A 643 -6.11 -5.10 -2.11
CA LEU A 643 -5.93 -5.31 -3.55
C LEU A 643 -5.16 -4.14 -4.20
N ASN A 644 -5.35 -2.91 -3.71
CA ASN A 644 -4.70 -1.72 -4.28
C ASN A 644 -3.23 -1.55 -3.86
N ARG A 645 -2.70 -2.39 -2.96
CA ARG A 645 -1.32 -2.29 -2.45
C ARG A 645 -0.44 -3.51 -2.73
N GLU A 646 -1.03 -4.68 -3.02
CA GLU A 646 -0.31 -5.94 -3.14
C GLU A 646 0.18 -6.19 -4.58
N GLY A 647 1.26 -6.97 -4.75
CA GLY A 647 1.82 -7.33 -6.05
C GLY A 647 0.94 -8.24 -6.89
N VAL A 648 1.39 -8.60 -8.08
CA VAL A 648 0.60 -9.36 -9.07
C VAL A 648 0.18 -10.72 -8.51
N VAL A 649 1.12 -11.52 -8.01
CA VAL A 649 0.84 -12.88 -7.51
C VAL A 649 -0.22 -12.86 -6.39
N THR A 650 -0.06 -11.96 -5.42
CA THR A 650 -0.99 -11.83 -4.31
C THR A 650 -2.36 -11.33 -4.78
N SER A 651 -2.39 -10.40 -5.74
CA SER A 651 -3.65 -9.91 -6.35
C SER A 651 -4.40 -11.04 -7.04
N LEU A 652 -3.70 -11.94 -7.72
CA LEU A 652 -4.33 -13.11 -8.37
C LEU A 652 -4.95 -14.08 -7.36
N ILE A 653 -4.29 -14.36 -6.24
CA ILE A 653 -4.87 -15.18 -5.15
C ILE A 653 -6.16 -14.53 -4.61
N MET A 654 -6.19 -13.20 -4.51
CA MET A 654 -7.41 -12.47 -4.10
C MET A 654 -8.53 -12.55 -5.13
N ILE A 655 -8.20 -12.51 -6.43
CA ILE A 655 -9.16 -12.56 -7.54
C ILE A 655 -9.66 -13.97 -7.74
N GLN A 656 -8.75 -14.91 -7.92
CA GLN A 656 -8.99 -16.33 -8.14
C GLN A 656 -8.25 -17.14 -7.07
N PRO A 657 -8.92 -17.48 -5.96
CA PRO A 657 -8.35 -18.28 -4.90
C PRO A 657 -7.72 -19.59 -5.35
N THR A 658 -6.75 -20.09 -4.63
CA THR A 658 -6.15 -21.40 -4.89
C THR A 658 -6.82 -22.50 -4.07
N LEU A 659 -6.86 -23.71 -4.64
CA LEU A 659 -7.44 -24.89 -4.02
C LEU A 659 -6.50 -26.09 -4.20
N PHE A 660 -6.08 -26.69 -3.10
CA PHE A 660 -5.26 -27.90 -3.07
C PHE A 660 -6.01 -29.06 -2.46
N GLN A 661 -5.87 -30.21 -3.05
CA GLN A 661 -6.45 -31.47 -2.60
C GLN A 661 -5.39 -32.34 -1.93
N TYR A 662 -5.72 -32.85 -0.74
CA TYR A 662 -4.94 -33.83 0.02
C TYR A 662 -5.69 -35.16 0.04
N SER A 663 -5.02 -36.23 -0.33
CA SER A 663 -5.55 -37.60 -0.37
C SER A 663 -4.51 -38.62 0.08
N PHE A 664 -4.93 -39.88 0.25
CA PHE A 664 -4.01 -40.97 0.57
C PHE A 664 -3.11 -41.36 -0.62
N ASP A 665 -3.41 -40.89 -1.82
CA ASP A 665 -2.78 -41.37 -3.06
C ASP A 665 -1.50 -40.63 -3.43
N GLY A 666 -1.08 -39.62 -2.65
CA GLY A 666 0.17 -38.90 -2.96
C GLY A 666 0.28 -37.49 -2.31
N PRO A 667 1.23 -36.69 -2.78
CA PRO A 667 1.40 -35.33 -2.29
C PRO A 667 0.21 -34.43 -2.67
N PRO A 668 0.05 -33.26 -2.03
CA PRO A 668 -1.02 -32.33 -2.36
C PRO A 668 -0.95 -31.90 -3.84
N VAL A 669 -2.11 -31.85 -4.49
CA VAL A 669 -2.23 -31.45 -5.89
C VAL A 669 -3.17 -30.26 -6.03
N PRO A 670 -2.86 -29.29 -6.93
CA PRO A 670 -3.80 -28.21 -7.24
C PRO A 670 -5.02 -28.78 -7.99
N VAL A 671 -6.20 -28.34 -7.60
CA VAL A 671 -7.47 -28.73 -8.23
C VAL A 671 -8.24 -27.49 -8.67
N LEU A 672 -9.21 -27.69 -9.56
CA LEU A 672 -10.05 -26.61 -10.04
C LEU A 672 -10.89 -26.02 -8.90
N LEU A 673 -11.08 -24.72 -8.94
CA LEU A 673 -11.97 -23.99 -8.04
C LEU A 673 -13.44 -24.25 -8.47
N ASP A 674 -13.89 -25.49 -8.31
CA ASP A 674 -15.17 -26.01 -8.79
C ASP A 674 -15.80 -26.93 -7.75
N VAL A 675 -17.13 -26.97 -7.71
CA VAL A 675 -17.90 -27.84 -6.81
C VAL A 675 -17.55 -29.34 -7.00
N ARG A 676 -17.16 -29.74 -8.22
CA ARG A 676 -16.70 -31.11 -8.51
C ARG A 676 -15.43 -31.53 -7.75
N SER A 677 -14.66 -30.57 -7.29
CA SER A 677 -13.46 -30.86 -6.48
C SER A 677 -13.78 -31.30 -5.06
N ILE A 678 -15.04 -31.24 -4.63
CA ILE A 678 -15.45 -31.70 -3.31
C ILE A 678 -15.70 -33.21 -3.35
N SER A 679 -15.06 -33.96 -2.45
CA SER A 679 -15.25 -35.40 -2.28
C SER A 679 -15.24 -35.74 -0.80
N PRO A 680 -15.98 -36.82 -0.39
CA PRO A 680 -16.03 -37.24 1.01
C PRO A 680 -14.69 -37.78 1.58
N ASP A 681 -13.77 -38.22 0.71
CA ASP A 681 -12.55 -38.95 1.07
C ASP A 681 -11.27 -38.09 0.99
N ILE A 682 -11.41 -36.78 0.83
CA ILE A 682 -10.29 -35.85 0.67
C ILE A 682 -10.37 -34.68 1.65
N ILE A 683 -9.24 -34.00 1.81
CA ILE A 683 -9.18 -32.71 2.49
C ILE A 683 -8.82 -31.64 1.44
N LEU A 684 -9.49 -30.49 1.51
CA LEU A 684 -9.21 -29.35 0.67
C LEU A 684 -8.60 -28.22 1.48
N LEU A 685 -7.47 -27.67 1.01
CA LEU A 685 -6.90 -26.43 1.50
C LEU A 685 -7.21 -25.32 0.50
N PHE A 686 -8.02 -24.37 0.93
CA PHE A 686 -8.43 -23.21 0.16
C PHE A 686 -7.73 -21.97 0.67
N ASP A 687 -7.17 -21.16 -0.24
CA ASP A 687 -6.51 -19.92 0.07
C ASP A 687 -7.07 -18.79 -0.79
N SER A 688 -7.74 -17.83 -0.15
CA SER A 688 -8.28 -16.60 -0.76
C SER A 688 -7.55 -15.33 -0.33
N TYR A 689 -6.34 -15.44 0.22
CA TYR A 689 -5.57 -14.38 0.87
C TYR A 689 -6.13 -13.93 2.22
N PHE A 690 -7.43 -13.67 2.33
CA PHE A 690 -8.10 -13.22 3.57
C PHE A 690 -8.52 -14.38 4.48
N HIS A 691 -8.80 -15.53 3.88
CA HIS A 691 -9.19 -16.74 4.57
C HIS A 691 -8.37 -17.92 4.05
N VAL A 692 -7.90 -18.73 4.98
CA VAL A 692 -7.32 -20.05 4.71
C VAL A 692 -8.30 -21.08 5.28
N VAL A 693 -8.88 -21.92 4.44
CA VAL A 693 -9.91 -22.88 4.88
C VAL A 693 -9.41 -24.31 4.69
N ILE A 694 -9.40 -25.08 5.77
CA ILE A 694 -9.18 -26.52 5.74
C ILE A 694 -10.55 -27.19 5.81
N HIS A 695 -10.98 -27.78 4.70
CA HIS A 695 -12.29 -28.43 4.56
C HIS A 695 -12.11 -29.94 4.53
N TYR A 696 -12.67 -30.61 5.54
CA TYR A 696 -12.63 -32.06 5.67
C TYR A 696 -13.84 -32.67 4.95
N GLY A 697 -13.60 -33.59 4.03
CA GLY A 697 -14.65 -34.42 3.42
C GLY A 697 -15.37 -35.26 4.49
N SER A 698 -16.62 -35.66 4.23
CA SER A 698 -17.51 -36.23 5.22
C SER A 698 -16.95 -37.52 5.87
N ASN A 699 -16.27 -38.38 5.08
CA ASN A 699 -15.65 -39.60 5.61
C ASN A 699 -14.44 -39.29 6.49
N ILE A 700 -13.59 -38.37 6.04
CA ILE A 700 -12.43 -37.89 6.84
C ILE A 700 -12.90 -37.25 8.16
N ALA A 701 -13.94 -36.42 8.11
CA ALA A 701 -14.51 -35.79 9.30
C ALA A 701 -15.07 -36.83 10.28
N GLN A 702 -15.72 -37.89 9.76
CA GLN A 702 -16.21 -39.00 10.58
C GLN A 702 -15.08 -39.78 11.23
N TRP A 703 -14.03 -40.14 10.50
CA TRP A 703 -12.87 -40.85 11.05
C TRP A 703 -12.14 -40.03 12.12
N LYS A 704 -12.02 -38.72 11.87
CA LYS A 704 -11.46 -37.77 12.85
C LYS A 704 -12.29 -37.74 14.14
N LYS A 705 -13.63 -37.72 14.05
CA LYS A 705 -14.55 -37.74 15.23
C LYS A 705 -14.48 -39.07 15.99
N LEU A 706 -14.26 -40.19 15.31
CA LEU A 706 -14.07 -41.51 15.91
C LEU A 706 -12.68 -41.68 16.54
N GLY A 707 -11.77 -40.73 16.36
CA GLY A 707 -10.45 -40.76 16.99
C GLY A 707 -9.45 -41.70 16.32
N TYR A 708 -9.70 -42.16 15.08
CA TYR A 708 -8.81 -43.12 14.38
C TYR A 708 -7.37 -42.60 14.21
N GLN A 709 -7.16 -41.29 14.12
CA GLN A 709 -5.83 -40.67 14.06
C GLN A 709 -4.97 -40.95 15.30
N ASN A 710 -5.59 -41.34 16.42
CA ASN A 710 -4.89 -41.65 17.69
C ASN A 710 -4.42 -43.12 17.75
N ASP A 711 -4.88 -43.97 16.83
CA ASP A 711 -4.48 -45.35 16.71
C ASP A 711 -3.21 -45.49 15.87
N PRO A 712 -2.14 -46.13 16.36
CA PRO A 712 -0.90 -46.34 15.62
C PRO A 712 -1.08 -47.08 14.29
N SER A 713 -2.14 -47.86 14.14
CA SER A 713 -2.47 -48.56 12.88
C SER A 713 -2.96 -47.62 11.77
N HIS A 714 -3.36 -46.37 12.09
CA HIS A 714 -3.88 -45.36 11.18
C HIS A 714 -2.93 -44.17 11.01
N GLU A 715 -1.61 -44.42 11.00
CA GLU A 715 -0.61 -43.39 10.85
C GLU A 715 -0.79 -42.56 9.56
N ASN A 716 -1.26 -43.19 8.49
CA ASN A 716 -1.52 -42.49 7.23
C ASN A 716 -2.65 -41.45 7.36
N LEU A 717 -3.68 -41.74 8.16
CA LEU A 717 -4.75 -40.77 8.43
C LEU A 717 -4.21 -39.58 9.26
N ARG A 718 -3.36 -39.86 10.26
CA ARG A 718 -2.73 -38.79 11.04
C ARG A 718 -1.89 -37.88 10.14
N LYS A 719 -1.03 -38.43 9.27
CA LYS A 719 -0.23 -37.66 8.31
C LYS A 719 -1.10 -36.86 7.33
N LEU A 720 -2.20 -37.46 6.86
CA LEU A 720 -3.16 -36.76 5.98
C LEU A 720 -3.83 -35.57 6.68
N LEU A 721 -4.14 -35.67 7.98
CA LEU A 721 -4.75 -34.58 8.74
C LEU A 721 -3.74 -33.48 9.08
N GLU A 722 -2.46 -33.85 9.36
CA GLU A 722 -1.39 -32.91 9.71
C GLU A 722 -0.88 -32.08 8.49
N ALA A 723 -0.81 -32.67 7.30
CA ALA A 723 -0.25 -32.04 6.13
C ALA A 723 -0.91 -30.69 5.76
N PRO A 724 -2.26 -30.58 5.63
CA PRO A 724 -2.89 -29.30 5.32
C PRO A 724 -2.78 -28.28 6.47
N GLU A 725 -2.58 -28.71 7.71
CA GLU A 725 -2.36 -27.82 8.84
C GLU A 725 -0.98 -27.18 8.78
N ILE A 726 0.06 -27.94 8.45
CA ILE A 726 1.43 -27.46 8.27
C ILE A 726 1.49 -26.46 7.11
N ASP A 727 0.87 -26.80 5.97
CA ASP A 727 0.87 -25.91 4.81
C ASP A 727 0.05 -24.62 5.08
N ALA A 728 -1.05 -24.73 5.83
CA ALA A 728 -1.82 -23.55 6.25
C ALA A 728 -1.01 -22.64 7.20
N GLU A 729 -0.25 -23.21 8.14
CA GLU A 729 0.63 -22.46 9.05
C GLU A 729 1.71 -21.71 8.26
N GLN A 730 2.32 -22.35 7.23
CA GLN A 730 3.30 -21.70 6.36
C GLN A 730 2.67 -20.52 5.57
N LEU A 731 1.48 -20.71 5.01
CA LEU A 731 0.75 -19.64 4.31
C LEU A 731 0.46 -18.44 5.23
N VAL A 732 0.18 -18.69 6.50
CA VAL A 732 -0.14 -17.67 7.49
C VAL A 732 1.11 -16.96 8.00
N GLU A 733 2.25 -17.65 8.09
CA GLU A 733 3.48 -17.12 8.69
C GLU A 733 3.98 -15.87 7.98
N ASP A 734 3.95 -15.86 6.66
CA ASP A 734 4.48 -14.77 5.83
C ASP A 734 3.47 -13.69 5.47
N ARG A 735 2.20 -13.82 5.89
CA ARG A 735 1.14 -12.89 5.48
C ARG A 735 0.81 -11.84 6.53
N VAL A 736 0.69 -10.61 6.03
CA VAL A 736 0.17 -9.49 6.80
C VAL A 736 -0.70 -8.62 5.89
N PRO A 737 -1.97 -8.44 6.24
CA PRO A 737 -2.66 -8.92 7.45
C PRO A 737 -2.74 -10.46 7.51
N VAL A 738 -2.73 -10.98 8.74
CA VAL A 738 -2.82 -12.42 8.98
C VAL A 738 -4.20 -12.93 8.55
N PRO A 739 -4.30 -13.94 7.67
CA PRO A 739 -5.58 -14.48 7.25
C PRO A 739 -6.29 -15.25 8.37
N LYS A 740 -7.60 -15.24 8.34
CA LYS A 740 -8.39 -16.05 9.25
C LYS A 740 -8.33 -17.52 8.83
N VAL A 741 -7.83 -18.39 9.72
CA VAL A 741 -7.79 -19.85 9.50
C VAL A 741 -9.10 -20.48 9.95
N ILE A 742 -9.76 -21.21 9.06
CA ILE A 742 -11.06 -21.86 9.31
C ILE A 742 -10.91 -23.35 9.06
N LYS A 743 -11.19 -24.16 10.08
CA LYS A 743 -11.27 -25.62 9.98
C LYS A 743 -12.74 -26.04 9.99
N CYS A 744 -13.22 -26.67 8.95
CA CYS A 744 -14.62 -27.02 8.80
C CYS A 744 -14.84 -28.41 8.19
N ASP A 745 -15.89 -29.08 8.63
CA ASP A 745 -16.36 -30.33 8.04
C ASP A 745 -17.29 -30.05 6.85
N GLN A 746 -17.32 -30.96 5.90
CA GLN A 746 -18.33 -30.96 4.83
C GLN A 746 -19.73 -30.88 5.46
N HIS A 747 -20.61 -30.07 4.89
CA HIS A 747 -21.96 -29.76 5.39
C HIS A 747 -22.06 -28.91 6.65
N SER A 748 -20.94 -28.42 7.20
CA SER A 748 -20.99 -27.46 8.30
C SER A 748 -21.30 -26.05 7.80
N SER A 749 -21.83 -25.19 8.69
CA SER A 749 -22.15 -23.79 8.35
C SER A 749 -20.91 -22.98 7.93
N GLN A 750 -19.72 -23.36 8.40
CA GLN A 750 -18.47 -22.70 8.04
C GLN A 750 -17.93 -23.09 6.67
N ALA A 751 -18.39 -24.22 6.09
CA ALA A 751 -18.04 -24.59 4.73
C ALA A 751 -18.44 -23.52 3.69
N ARG A 752 -19.35 -22.60 4.04
CA ARG A 752 -19.74 -21.45 3.20
C ARG A 752 -18.56 -20.59 2.73
N PHE A 753 -17.49 -20.47 3.53
CA PHE A 753 -16.31 -19.67 3.13
C PHE A 753 -15.58 -20.26 1.92
N LEU A 754 -15.61 -21.56 1.73
CA LEU A 754 -15.14 -22.25 0.54
C LEU A 754 -16.24 -22.27 -0.55
N LEU A 755 -17.44 -22.76 -0.21
CA LEU A 755 -18.51 -23.03 -1.18
C LEU A 755 -18.94 -21.79 -1.98
N ALA A 756 -18.99 -20.62 -1.34
CA ALA A 756 -19.35 -19.35 -1.98
C ALA A 756 -18.36 -18.90 -3.07
N LYS A 757 -17.14 -19.46 -3.09
CA LYS A 757 -16.10 -19.11 -4.05
C LYS A 757 -15.94 -20.13 -5.18
N LEU A 758 -16.53 -21.32 -5.05
CA LEU A 758 -16.44 -22.34 -6.07
C LEU A 758 -17.28 -21.97 -7.30
N ASN A 759 -16.80 -22.37 -8.45
CA ASN A 759 -17.54 -22.31 -9.69
C ASN A 759 -18.72 -23.32 -9.62
N PRO A 760 -19.97 -22.89 -9.87
CA PRO A 760 -21.09 -23.82 -9.95
C PRO A 760 -20.98 -24.65 -11.24
N SER A 761 -20.65 -25.92 -11.12
CA SER A 761 -20.69 -26.81 -12.27
C SER A 761 -22.14 -27.27 -12.51
N VAL A 762 -22.72 -26.83 -13.61
CA VAL A 762 -24.03 -27.34 -14.08
C VAL A 762 -23.79 -28.64 -14.84
N THR A 763 -23.97 -29.78 -14.17
CA THR A 763 -24.27 -31.03 -14.87
C THR A 763 -25.79 -31.22 -14.89
N GLN A 764 -26.34 -31.56 -16.03
CA GLN A 764 -27.79 -31.86 -16.17
C GLN A 764 -28.31 -32.90 -15.16
N ASP A 765 -27.43 -33.75 -14.64
CA ASP A 765 -27.75 -34.76 -13.63
C ASP A 765 -27.84 -34.25 -12.18
N SER A 766 -27.33 -33.02 -11.87
CA SER A 766 -27.35 -32.48 -10.51
C SER A 766 -28.67 -31.79 -10.15
N MET A 767 -29.55 -31.52 -11.12
CA MET A 767 -30.83 -30.85 -10.86
C MET A 767 -31.88 -31.73 -10.13
N TYR A 768 -31.64 -33.04 -9.95
CA TYR A 768 -32.64 -33.99 -9.42
C TYR A 768 -32.15 -34.86 -8.25
N LYS A 769 -31.06 -34.55 -7.59
CA LYS A 769 -30.72 -35.19 -6.31
C LYS A 769 -31.29 -34.38 -5.15
N GLU A 770 -32.47 -34.75 -4.67
CA GLU A 770 -32.98 -34.33 -3.38
C GLU A 770 -31.93 -34.64 -2.32
N GLY A 771 -31.43 -33.59 -1.62
CA GLY A 771 -30.52 -33.72 -0.51
C GLY A 771 -29.10 -33.21 -0.75
N SER A 772 -28.75 -32.62 -1.90
CA SER A 772 -27.49 -31.89 -2.05
C SER A 772 -27.66 -30.44 -1.58
N ASP A 773 -26.80 -29.99 -0.66
CA ASP A 773 -26.68 -28.57 -0.29
C ASP A 773 -26.14 -27.74 -1.48
N VAL A 774 -26.91 -27.71 -2.55
CA VAL A 774 -26.59 -26.83 -3.68
C VAL A 774 -27.00 -25.43 -3.26
N ILE A 775 -26.04 -24.59 -2.98
CA ILE A 775 -26.27 -23.15 -2.95
C ILE A 775 -26.64 -22.77 -4.39
N LEU A 776 -27.95 -22.57 -4.63
CA LEU A 776 -28.45 -21.98 -5.87
C LEU A 776 -27.92 -20.56 -5.93
N THR A 777 -26.77 -20.37 -6.56
CA THR A 777 -26.31 -19.05 -6.97
C THR A 777 -26.95 -18.75 -8.31
N ASP A 778 -27.54 -17.58 -8.49
CA ASP A 778 -28.05 -17.09 -9.78
C ASP A 778 -26.90 -16.83 -10.79
N ASP A 779 -25.69 -17.25 -10.45
CA ASP A 779 -24.47 -17.06 -11.24
C ASP A 779 -24.32 -18.15 -12.32
N PHE A 780 -23.93 -17.70 -13.50
CA PHE A 780 -23.53 -18.59 -14.59
C PHE A 780 -22.22 -19.30 -14.24
N SER A 781 -22.10 -20.56 -14.68
CA SER A 781 -20.84 -21.29 -14.59
C SER A 781 -19.76 -20.64 -15.50
N LEU A 782 -18.49 -20.90 -15.21
CA LEU A 782 -17.37 -20.46 -16.06
C LEU A 782 -17.55 -20.92 -17.51
N GLN A 783 -18.05 -22.15 -17.74
CA GLN A 783 -18.29 -22.67 -19.08
C GLN A 783 -19.35 -21.83 -19.82
N VAL A 784 -20.48 -21.55 -19.18
CA VAL A 784 -21.53 -20.71 -19.76
C VAL A 784 -21.02 -19.29 -20.05
N PHE A 785 -20.20 -18.76 -19.17
CA PHE A 785 -19.55 -17.44 -19.36
C PHE A 785 -18.64 -17.44 -20.59
N ILE A 786 -17.79 -18.48 -20.73
CA ILE A 786 -16.90 -18.61 -21.90
C ILE A 786 -17.70 -18.80 -23.20
N ASP A 787 -18.72 -19.62 -23.19
CA ASP A 787 -19.61 -19.85 -24.37
C ASP A 787 -20.29 -18.54 -24.80
N HIS A 788 -20.76 -17.74 -23.84
CA HIS A 788 -21.32 -16.40 -24.08
C HIS A 788 -20.27 -15.42 -24.64
N LEU A 789 -19.06 -15.42 -24.05
CA LEU A 789 -17.95 -14.58 -24.52
C LEU A 789 -17.61 -14.90 -25.99
N GLN A 790 -17.51 -16.18 -26.33
CA GLN A 790 -17.27 -16.65 -27.72
C GLN A 790 -18.36 -16.16 -28.65
N ALA A 791 -19.64 -16.35 -28.26
CA ALA A 791 -20.79 -15.95 -29.06
C ALA A 791 -20.87 -14.42 -29.30
N LEU A 792 -20.40 -13.62 -28.35
CA LEU A 792 -20.38 -12.16 -28.46
C LEU A 792 -19.15 -11.68 -29.23
N ALA A 793 -17.98 -12.29 -29.00
CA ALA A 793 -16.72 -11.89 -29.65
C ALA A 793 -16.76 -12.07 -31.19
N VAL A 794 -17.40 -13.10 -31.69
CA VAL A 794 -17.49 -13.39 -33.14
C VAL A 794 -18.52 -12.52 -33.90
N LYS A 795 -19.34 -11.76 -33.18
CA LYS A 795 -20.31 -10.82 -33.79
C LYS A 795 -19.70 -9.44 -34.11
N GLY A 796 -18.48 -9.17 -33.68
CA GLY A 796 -17.74 -7.91 -33.91
C GLY A 796 -18.09 -6.87 -32.88
#